data_7283656714fd623176986ee5dfd51f59
#
_entry.id   7283656714fd623176986ee5dfd51f59
#
_cell.length_a   1.000
_cell.length_b   1.000
_cell.length_c   1.000
_cell.angle_alpha   90.00
_cell.angle_beta   90.00
_cell.angle_gamma   90.00
#
_symmetry.space_group_name_H-M   'P 1'
#
loop_
_entity.id
_entity.type
_entity.pdbx_description
1 polymer ?
#
loop_
_entity_poly.entity_id
_entity_poly.type
_entity_poly.pdbx_seq_one_letter_code
_entity_poly.pdbx_strand_id
1 'polypeptide(L)'
;MDVTTLLQNLFAPAHRLYALEGEGPIAELAVEAWLGREALSELFEWRVVAVSANARIALESFIGQRVTLVTTLADGTQARRTGLIRQAEQLGADGSLARYRLTVVPWFWLATQQRHSQVFQNRPLADILEQVLSPYAPYAAWRFAAGAEDRMAAFGTRSHIAQFRETDYRFVTRLLAEAGLGFTTVEDEQAPSGHALLIFADSSRLAEDTASAAEGGIRYHRAHSQEECDAIQALICHSRTAVGGVAVAAWDAQAKRAFRAHVPSRFCGIAGSPDAYLSISPSLAPDTANAQRIAEQVMESVEARARLFIGRGSVRTLRSGTRLKIADCPHLPKDVDGPYPLLIDLVEHCGINNLTADTQATLARKLGGLDVALTFDTPPSPPESGPGPFGFMAPHEVIERFTPTADLLAAARAHGYAGQFRAGDALRPWRPVVSHPDTGRLYAEPTARGVQSAIVVGPNGETEASGDAEHHTTPRGQVRVRFPWQQGKRPDDRSSRWLPVAQRQAGVGMGWQWLPRIGQEVLVKFQEDDIDQPVVIGALYNGQGEAGIAPTPGGQVAKGVRQEADPETLYRLGSDSAASAQGNLAAGHSPAWHGLGTEAEGHRNAAALSGFKSAEHGGRGANLLIFDDSDGQLRTQLATTQAYSQLNLGHLIHQQDNRRGSFRGQGFELRTDGYGAVRGQAGVLLTTYRDATSGKAVPTGDNAAGIALIRQAKQLTASLSQGATTHQTAALSTAKDDSAPLAKQEKAASGMVDGNAFDAAQQDAAAGNTATQGKVPHQSEATVQLAGRAGLVAIAGQDLQFANGESIALASGQDTNVAVGKQARLHAGQGIGVAAGLSKAGDDNIGLQLTAGQDNLDVQAQHDVLGLLSKDDLKLVSANLHVDFAAAKRIRLATAAGASITLEGGNITVETPGRITYKAAQRSFAGPTHASREMNTWSHSAFDDRYVLRDQVTHEPLRNTQVELRRGDGAVLKLVTDGEGRLPVQKGISMERVQLRVLGTLSGKT
;
A
#
# COMPACT_ATOMS: atom_id res chain seq x y z
N MET A 1 18.98 -80.55 -22.87
CA MET A 1 18.45 -79.97 -24.11
C MET A 1 19.62 -79.25 -24.78
N ASP A 2 19.79 -79.50 -26.10
CA ASP A 2 20.79 -78.80 -26.88
C ASP A 2 20.40 -77.33 -27.06
N VAL A 3 21.39 -76.42 -27.14
CA VAL A 3 21.15 -74.97 -27.27
C VAL A 3 20.28 -74.64 -28.46
N THR A 4 20.45 -75.35 -29.56
CA THR A 4 19.66 -75.19 -30.81
C THR A 4 18.18 -75.51 -30.56
N THR A 5 17.89 -76.61 -29.91
CA THR A 5 16.53 -77.06 -29.54
C THR A 5 15.91 -76.13 -28.52
N LEU A 6 16.72 -75.64 -27.59
CA LEU A 6 16.27 -74.60 -26.61
C LEU A 6 15.88 -73.30 -27.30
N LEU A 7 16.68 -72.81 -28.24
CA LEU A 7 16.38 -71.63 -29.01
C LEU A 7 15.15 -71.80 -29.90
N GLN A 8 15.02 -72.94 -30.57
CA GLN A 8 13.82 -73.23 -31.36
C GLN A 8 12.57 -73.28 -30.51
N ASN A 9 12.66 -73.79 -29.30
CA ASN A 9 11.52 -73.82 -28.36
C ASN A 9 11.22 -72.43 -27.81
N LEU A 10 12.20 -71.61 -27.54
CA LEU A 10 11.99 -70.22 -26.99
C LEU A 10 11.38 -69.32 -28.03
N PHE A 11 11.84 -69.33 -29.26
CA PHE A 11 11.43 -68.42 -30.32
C PHE A 11 10.36 -69.03 -31.29
N ALA A 12 9.59 -70.09 -30.90
CA ALA A 12 8.42 -70.55 -31.63
C ALA A 12 7.15 -69.68 -31.24
N PRO A 13 6.79 -68.64 -31.97
CA PRO A 13 5.76 -67.67 -31.50
C PRO A 13 4.33 -68.24 -31.58
N ALA A 14 4.07 -69.21 -32.47
CA ALA A 14 2.73 -69.74 -32.78
C ALA A 14 1.99 -70.41 -31.63
N HIS A 15 2.66 -70.71 -30.52
CA HIS A 15 2.11 -71.50 -29.39
C HIS A 15 2.42 -70.89 -28.03
N ARG A 16 2.85 -69.63 -28.00
CA ARG A 16 3.18 -68.84 -26.76
C ARG A 16 1.99 -68.09 -26.25
N LEU A 17 1.81 -68.12 -24.93
CA LEU A 17 0.80 -67.29 -24.28
C LEU A 17 1.17 -65.78 -24.34
N TYR A 18 2.49 -65.47 -24.29
CA TYR A 18 2.99 -64.12 -24.31
C TYR A 18 4.10 -63.93 -25.33
N ALA A 19 4.00 -62.85 -26.10
CA ALA A 19 5.03 -62.42 -27.04
C ALA A 19 5.26 -60.89 -26.90
N LEU A 20 6.44 -60.43 -27.31
CA LEU A 20 6.73 -58.99 -27.45
C LEU A 20 6.74 -58.64 -28.93
N GLU A 21 6.06 -57.54 -29.27
CA GLU A 21 6.15 -56.90 -30.58
C GLU A 21 6.82 -55.53 -30.40
N GLY A 22 7.79 -55.21 -31.25
CA GLY A 22 8.53 -53.97 -31.24
C GLY A 22 9.67 -54.00 -32.23
N GLU A 23 10.30 -52.85 -32.44
CA GLU A 23 11.41 -52.72 -33.38
C GLU A 23 12.77 -52.99 -32.72
N GLY A 24 13.78 -53.21 -33.54
CA GLY A 24 15.15 -53.37 -33.10
C GLY A 24 15.38 -54.57 -32.13
N PRO A 25 16.05 -54.36 -30.99
CA PRO A 25 16.42 -55.44 -30.08
C PRO A 25 15.23 -56.14 -29.40
N ILE A 26 14.03 -55.54 -29.44
CA ILE A 26 12.81 -56.12 -28.86
C ILE A 26 12.44 -57.41 -29.61
N ALA A 27 12.64 -57.46 -30.92
CA ALA A 27 12.35 -58.63 -31.75
C ALA A 27 13.25 -59.87 -31.42
N GLU A 28 14.37 -59.67 -30.71
CA GLU A 28 15.26 -60.70 -30.24
C GLU A 28 14.87 -61.31 -28.88
N LEU A 29 13.75 -60.82 -28.27
CA LEU A 29 13.33 -61.22 -26.92
C LEU A 29 12.18 -62.24 -26.94
N ALA A 30 12.34 -63.34 -26.22
CA ALA A 30 11.26 -64.31 -25.91
C ALA A 30 10.78 -64.07 -24.46
N VAL A 31 9.49 -63.80 -24.25
CA VAL A 31 8.93 -63.57 -22.92
C VAL A 31 8.98 -64.88 -22.08
N GLU A 32 9.52 -64.75 -20.87
CA GLU A 32 9.48 -65.80 -19.86
C GLU A 32 8.33 -65.62 -18.90
N ALA A 33 8.19 -64.35 -18.39
CA ALA A 33 7.10 -63.96 -17.49
C ALA A 33 6.93 -62.45 -17.47
N TRP A 34 5.83 -61.98 -16.89
CA TRP A 34 5.60 -60.57 -16.65
C TRP A 34 4.74 -60.33 -15.42
N LEU A 35 4.96 -59.17 -14.79
CA LEU A 35 4.14 -58.61 -13.73
C LEU A 35 3.58 -57.26 -14.19
N GLY A 36 2.35 -56.92 -13.80
CA GLY A 36 1.74 -55.65 -14.17
C GLY A 36 0.85 -55.10 -13.09
N ARG A 37 0.81 -53.76 -12.99
CA ARG A 37 -0.14 -53.02 -12.16
C ARG A 37 -0.73 -51.88 -12.98
N GLU A 38 -2.03 -51.80 -12.98
CA GLU A 38 -2.81 -50.78 -13.65
C GLU A 38 -3.89 -50.25 -12.67
N ALA A 39 -4.04 -48.94 -12.53
CA ALA A 39 -5.09 -48.34 -11.71
C ALA A 39 -5.70 -47.11 -12.37
N LEU A 40 -6.96 -46.77 -12.02
CA LEU A 40 -7.63 -45.57 -12.48
C LEU A 40 -6.93 -44.31 -11.94
N SER A 41 -6.68 -43.38 -12.82
CA SER A 41 -5.98 -42.13 -12.54
C SER A 41 -4.57 -42.27 -11.98
N GLU A 42 -3.95 -43.41 -12.30
CA GLU A 42 -2.55 -43.70 -12.01
C GLU A 42 -1.83 -44.15 -13.30
N LEU A 43 -0.49 -44.20 -13.24
CA LEU A 43 0.33 -44.75 -14.32
C LEU A 43 0.42 -46.24 -14.18
N PHE A 44 0.31 -46.98 -15.29
CA PHE A 44 0.61 -48.40 -15.25
C PHE A 44 2.11 -48.64 -15.25
N GLU A 45 2.51 -49.80 -14.70
CA GLU A 45 3.87 -50.34 -14.82
C GLU A 45 3.79 -51.83 -15.11
N TRP A 46 4.43 -52.29 -16.20
CA TRP A 46 4.61 -53.69 -16.50
C TRP A 46 6.11 -54.02 -16.49
N ARG A 47 6.47 -55.07 -15.78
CA ARG A 47 7.81 -55.63 -15.75
C ARG A 47 7.82 -56.93 -16.51
N VAL A 48 8.49 -56.97 -17.66
CA VAL A 48 8.55 -58.10 -18.52
C VAL A 48 9.93 -58.73 -18.42
N VAL A 49 9.99 -60.00 -18.02
CA VAL A 49 11.20 -60.78 -18.01
C VAL A 49 11.25 -61.58 -19.29
N ALA A 50 12.32 -61.40 -20.06
CA ALA A 50 12.49 -62.02 -21.36
C ALA A 50 13.92 -62.57 -21.53
N VAL A 51 14.07 -63.52 -22.42
CA VAL A 51 15.35 -64.22 -22.74
C VAL A 51 15.73 -63.92 -24.16
N SER A 52 17.02 -63.67 -24.42
CA SER A 52 17.62 -63.56 -25.75
C SER A 52 18.83 -64.48 -25.90
N ALA A 53 19.10 -64.90 -27.13
CA ALA A 53 20.35 -65.52 -27.49
C ALA A 53 21.52 -64.52 -27.57
N ASN A 54 21.24 -63.23 -27.53
CA ASN A 54 22.22 -62.17 -27.62
C ASN A 54 22.46 -61.59 -26.23
N ALA A 55 23.60 -61.89 -25.64
CA ALA A 55 24.00 -61.33 -24.34
C ALA A 55 24.66 -59.94 -24.42
N ARG A 56 24.77 -59.35 -25.62
CA ARG A 56 25.47 -58.06 -25.84
C ARG A 56 24.53 -56.95 -26.33
N ILE A 57 23.23 -57.08 -26.12
CA ILE A 57 22.30 -56.01 -26.47
C ILE A 57 22.59 -54.81 -25.55
N ALA A 58 22.88 -53.67 -26.16
CA ALA A 58 23.06 -52.42 -25.42
C ALA A 58 21.73 -52.04 -24.73
N LEU A 59 21.73 -51.89 -23.43
CA LEU A 59 20.51 -51.62 -22.65
C LEU A 59 19.85 -50.30 -23.06
N GLU A 60 20.67 -49.31 -23.44
CA GLU A 60 20.22 -47.99 -23.91
C GLU A 60 19.37 -48.07 -25.17
N SER A 61 19.59 -49.11 -26.02
CA SER A 61 18.82 -49.31 -27.26
C SER A 61 17.35 -49.69 -27.02
N PHE A 62 17.01 -50.13 -25.81
CA PHE A 62 15.62 -50.35 -25.42
C PHE A 62 14.90 -49.10 -24.94
N ILE A 63 15.64 -48.13 -24.39
CA ILE A 63 15.03 -47.01 -23.68
C ILE A 63 14.25 -46.12 -24.64
N GLY A 64 12.99 -45.80 -24.26
CA GLY A 64 12.08 -44.97 -25.04
C GLY A 64 11.40 -45.71 -26.22
N GLN A 65 11.76 -46.96 -26.48
CA GLN A 65 11.14 -47.72 -27.53
C GLN A 65 9.71 -48.13 -27.19
N ARG A 66 8.83 -48.13 -28.19
CA ARG A 66 7.49 -48.65 -28.10
C ARG A 66 7.56 -50.20 -28.08
N VAL A 67 6.87 -50.79 -27.13
CA VAL A 67 6.75 -52.22 -26.99
C VAL A 67 5.31 -52.65 -26.74
N THR A 68 4.86 -53.70 -27.39
CA THR A 68 3.54 -54.29 -27.16
C THR A 68 3.69 -55.68 -26.58
N LEU A 69 3.13 -55.93 -25.41
CA LEU A 69 2.98 -57.25 -24.84
C LEU A 69 1.69 -57.84 -25.38
N VAL A 70 1.82 -58.87 -26.18
CA VAL A 70 0.70 -59.64 -26.78
C VAL A 70 0.39 -60.81 -25.90
N THR A 71 -0.87 -60.98 -25.50
CA THR A 71 -1.38 -62.09 -24.72
C THR A 71 -2.37 -62.90 -25.57
N THR A 72 -2.13 -64.17 -25.78
CA THR A 72 -3.06 -65.06 -26.47
C THR A 72 -4.16 -65.50 -25.52
N LEU A 73 -5.40 -65.30 -25.90
CA LEU A 73 -6.59 -65.67 -25.12
C LEU A 73 -7.01 -67.09 -25.36
N ALA A 74 -8.00 -67.63 -24.65
CA ALA A 74 -8.47 -68.99 -24.75
C ALA A 74 -9.08 -69.32 -26.12
N ASP A 75 -9.73 -68.35 -26.75
CA ASP A 75 -10.32 -68.42 -28.08
C ASP A 75 -9.33 -68.23 -29.24
N GLY A 76 -8.05 -68.05 -28.93
CA GLY A 76 -6.99 -67.75 -29.89
C GLY A 76 -6.89 -66.27 -30.33
N THR A 77 -7.77 -65.41 -29.90
CA THR A 77 -7.64 -63.97 -30.12
C THR A 77 -6.52 -63.36 -29.28
N GLN A 78 -6.17 -62.13 -29.49
CA GLN A 78 -5.04 -61.50 -28.84
C GLN A 78 -5.47 -60.22 -28.07
N ALA A 79 -5.08 -60.19 -26.81
CA ALA A 79 -5.13 -58.93 -26.04
C ALA A 79 -3.75 -58.24 -26.11
N ARG A 80 -3.75 -56.94 -26.36
CA ARG A 80 -2.54 -56.16 -26.58
C ARG A 80 -2.37 -55.15 -25.41
N ARG A 81 -1.12 -54.98 -24.94
CA ARG A 81 -0.74 -53.99 -23.95
C ARG A 81 0.49 -53.24 -24.44
N THR A 82 0.31 -51.98 -24.83
CA THR A 82 1.37 -51.21 -25.47
C THR A 82 1.84 -50.06 -24.55
N GLY A 83 3.18 -49.92 -24.45
CA GLY A 83 3.81 -48.87 -23.68
C GLY A 83 5.21 -48.51 -24.15
N LEU A 84 5.89 -47.67 -23.39
CA LEU A 84 7.27 -47.26 -23.62
C LEU A 84 8.20 -47.90 -22.58
N ILE A 85 9.35 -48.33 -23.01
CA ILE A 85 10.36 -48.90 -22.12
C ILE A 85 11.07 -47.77 -21.40
N ARG A 86 10.89 -47.65 -20.08
CA ARG A 86 11.59 -46.66 -19.25
C ARG A 86 12.90 -47.18 -18.65
N GLN A 87 13.02 -48.50 -18.51
CA GLN A 87 14.18 -49.17 -17.89
C GLN A 87 14.42 -50.52 -18.50
N ALA A 88 15.64 -50.84 -18.76
CA ALA A 88 16.09 -52.16 -19.20
C ALA A 88 17.23 -52.63 -18.30
N GLU A 89 17.20 -53.93 -17.92
CA GLU A 89 18.17 -54.52 -17.02
C GLU A 89 18.58 -55.87 -17.59
N GLN A 90 19.86 -56.20 -17.51
CA GLN A 90 20.35 -57.54 -17.79
C GLN A 90 20.55 -58.28 -16.46
N LEU A 91 19.68 -59.25 -16.18
CA LEU A 91 19.64 -59.99 -14.91
C LEU A 91 20.70 -61.06 -14.80
N GLY A 92 21.21 -61.56 -15.95
CA GLY A 92 22.24 -62.54 -16.00
C GLY A 92 22.47 -63.05 -17.42
N ALA A 93 23.62 -63.69 -17.65
CA ALA A 93 23.97 -64.31 -18.93
C ALA A 93 24.83 -65.56 -18.71
N ASP A 94 24.58 -66.56 -19.53
CA ASP A 94 25.35 -67.84 -19.56
C ASP A 94 25.83 -68.08 -21.00
N GLY A 95 26.77 -67.32 -21.48
CA GLY A 95 27.44 -67.44 -22.76
C GLY A 95 26.59 -67.69 -24.04
N SER A 96 25.46 -68.29 -23.90
CA SER A 96 24.52 -68.63 -25.00
C SER A 96 23.13 -67.95 -24.80
N LEU A 97 22.81 -67.49 -23.63
CA LEU A 97 21.52 -66.88 -23.29
C LEU A 97 21.71 -65.76 -22.31
N ALA A 98 20.90 -64.74 -22.45
CA ALA A 98 20.83 -63.69 -21.47
C ALA A 98 19.38 -63.38 -21.08
N ARG A 99 19.16 -63.11 -19.81
CA ARG A 99 17.85 -62.72 -19.30
C ARG A 99 17.83 -61.21 -19.11
N TYR A 100 16.81 -60.61 -19.67
CA TYR A 100 16.53 -59.16 -19.58
C TYR A 100 15.24 -58.92 -18.84
N ARG A 101 15.16 -57.81 -18.14
CA ARG A 101 13.94 -57.27 -17.56
C ARG A 101 13.68 -55.89 -18.13
N LEU A 102 12.51 -55.72 -18.72
CA LEU A 102 12.05 -54.46 -19.27
C LEU A 102 10.93 -53.87 -18.37
N THR A 103 11.07 -52.63 -17.98
CA THR A 103 10.00 -51.93 -17.30
C THR A 103 9.31 -50.99 -18.29
N VAL A 104 8.02 -51.23 -18.47
CA VAL A 104 7.16 -50.57 -19.48
C VAL A 104 6.15 -49.67 -18.77
N VAL A 105 6.00 -48.46 -19.27
CA VAL A 105 5.13 -47.42 -18.69
C VAL A 105 4.35 -46.70 -19.81
N PRO A 106 3.27 -46.00 -19.49
CA PRO A 106 2.58 -45.16 -20.48
C PRO A 106 3.41 -43.95 -20.85
N TRP A 107 3.15 -43.35 -22.02
CA TRP A 107 3.80 -42.08 -22.42
C TRP A 107 3.66 -41.00 -21.37
N PHE A 108 2.53 -40.95 -20.64
CA PHE A 108 2.26 -39.93 -19.62
C PHE A 108 3.25 -39.97 -18.44
N TRP A 109 4.00 -41.09 -18.29
CA TRP A 109 5.13 -41.15 -17.36
C TRP A 109 6.22 -40.12 -17.67
N LEU A 110 6.40 -39.70 -18.94
CA LEU A 110 7.37 -38.68 -19.32
C LEU A 110 7.07 -37.33 -18.60
N ALA A 111 5.80 -37.02 -18.35
CA ALA A 111 5.39 -35.86 -17.61
C ALA A 111 5.80 -35.85 -16.12
N THR A 112 6.27 -36.99 -15.59
CA THR A 112 6.86 -37.06 -14.24
C THR A 112 8.29 -36.53 -14.20
N GLN A 113 8.96 -36.46 -15.35
CA GLN A 113 10.36 -36.10 -15.46
C GLN A 113 10.61 -34.61 -15.59
N GLN A 114 9.58 -33.84 -15.91
CA GLN A 114 9.67 -32.39 -16.02
C GLN A 114 8.95 -31.69 -14.88
N ARG A 115 9.59 -30.69 -14.31
CA ARG A 115 9.02 -29.82 -13.28
C ARG A 115 9.01 -28.39 -13.75
N HIS A 116 7.91 -27.72 -13.52
CA HIS A 116 7.77 -26.32 -13.87
C HIS A 116 7.24 -25.49 -12.70
N SER A 117 7.48 -24.20 -12.78
CA SER A 117 6.81 -23.20 -11.98
C SER A 117 6.32 -22.12 -12.93
N GLN A 118 5.03 -22.11 -13.21
CA GLN A 118 4.38 -21.21 -14.15
C GLN A 118 2.96 -20.89 -13.72
N VAL A 119 2.41 -19.85 -14.28
CA VAL A 119 1.09 -19.34 -13.93
C VAL A 119 0.20 -19.30 -15.17
N PHE A 120 -1.03 -19.72 -15.00
CA PHE A 120 -2.08 -19.65 -16.00
C PHE A 120 -3.18 -18.72 -15.50
N GLN A 121 -3.54 -17.71 -16.30
CA GLN A 121 -4.57 -16.75 -15.95
C GLN A 121 -5.68 -16.72 -17.00
N ASN A 122 -6.93 -16.74 -16.51
CA ASN A 122 -8.12 -16.62 -17.34
C ASN A 122 -8.14 -17.59 -18.52
N ARG A 123 -7.71 -18.83 -18.29
CA ARG A 123 -7.72 -19.90 -19.30
C ARG A 123 -8.65 -21.02 -18.90
N PRO A 124 -9.40 -21.60 -19.86
CA PRO A 124 -10.16 -22.82 -19.64
C PRO A 124 -9.21 -24.00 -19.41
N LEU A 125 -9.70 -25.00 -18.70
CA LEU A 125 -8.91 -26.20 -18.36
C LEU A 125 -8.37 -26.93 -19.61
N ALA A 126 -9.14 -27.02 -20.67
CA ALA A 126 -8.71 -27.67 -21.90
C ALA A 126 -7.44 -27.04 -22.50
N ASP A 127 -7.39 -25.70 -22.56
CA ASP A 127 -6.24 -24.97 -23.09
C ASP A 127 -5.00 -25.16 -22.21
N ILE A 128 -5.20 -25.26 -20.89
CA ILE A 128 -4.10 -25.54 -19.94
C ILE A 128 -3.53 -26.93 -20.17
N LEU A 129 -4.42 -27.94 -20.31
CA LEU A 129 -4.02 -29.32 -20.60
C LEU A 129 -3.26 -29.41 -21.91
N GLU A 130 -3.76 -28.78 -22.97
CA GLU A 130 -3.09 -28.77 -24.27
C GLU A 130 -1.72 -28.10 -24.19
N GLN A 131 -1.62 -26.96 -23.51
CA GLN A 131 -0.33 -26.25 -23.35
C GLN A 131 0.70 -27.10 -22.60
N VAL A 132 0.29 -27.80 -21.54
CA VAL A 132 1.19 -28.60 -20.70
C VAL A 132 1.57 -29.91 -21.39
N LEU A 133 0.66 -30.49 -22.14
CA LEU A 133 0.88 -31.79 -22.81
C LEU A 133 1.52 -31.67 -24.21
N SER A 134 1.44 -30.49 -24.84
CA SER A 134 2.00 -30.27 -26.19
C SER A 134 3.51 -30.58 -26.33
N PRO A 135 4.38 -30.37 -25.34
CA PRO A 135 5.79 -30.76 -25.43
C PRO A 135 6.00 -32.26 -25.59
N TYR A 136 5.02 -33.09 -25.21
CA TYR A 136 5.07 -34.54 -25.29
C TYR A 136 4.44 -35.08 -26.59
N ALA A 137 3.99 -34.24 -27.51
CA ALA A 137 3.32 -34.59 -28.76
C ALA A 137 3.98 -35.74 -29.58
N PRO A 138 5.34 -35.91 -29.59
CA PRO A 138 5.95 -37.05 -30.27
C PRO A 138 5.55 -38.45 -29.73
N TYR A 139 5.03 -38.51 -28.49
CA TYR A 139 4.59 -39.73 -27.81
C TYR A 139 3.13 -39.66 -27.38
N ALA A 140 2.62 -38.47 -27.15
CA ALA A 140 1.36 -38.19 -26.49
C ALA A 140 0.16 -38.37 -27.43
N ALA A 141 -0.86 -39.07 -26.93
CA ALA A 141 -2.22 -39.02 -27.45
C ALA A 141 -3.19 -38.97 -26.28
N TRP A 142 -4.18 -38.11 -26.35
CA TRP A 142 -5.26 -38.08 -25.35
C TRP A 142 -6.60 -37.75 -26.01
N ARG A 143 -7.68 -38.19 -25.41
CA ARG A 143 -9.03 -37.93 -25.86
C ARG A 143 -10.01 -37.84 -24.68
N PHE A 144 -11.11 -37.19 -24.92
CA PHE A 144 -12.16 -37.02 -23.93
C PHE A 144 -13.28 -38.03 -24.17
N ALA A 145 -13.71 -38.73 -23.12
CA ALA A 145 -14.92 -39.53 -23.15
C ALA A 145 -16.16 -38.65 -23.15
N ALA A 146 -17.29 -39.14 -23.59
CA ALA A 146 -18.55 -38.41 -23.63
C ALA A 146 -18.89 -37.82 -22.25
N GLY A 147 -19.23 -36.52 -22.23
CA GLY A 147 -19.52 -35.73 -21.02
C GLY A 147 -18.31 -35.17 -20.27
N ALA A 148 -17.07 -35.48 -20.68
CA ALA A 148 -15.89 -34.90 -20.05
C ALA A 148 -15.73 -33.40 -20.38
N GLU A 149 -16.06 -33.00 -21.60
CA GLU A 149 -16.03 -31.60 -22.04
C GLU A 149 -17.05 -30.76 -21.29
N ASP A 150 -18.27 -31.26 -21.07
CA ASP A 150 -19.30 -30.58 -20.27
C ASP A 150 -18.81 -30.37 -18.82
N ARG A 151 -18.11 -31.37 -18.27
CA ARG A 151 -17.55 -31.28 -16.92
C ARG A 151 -16.42 -30.25 -16.83
N MET A 152 -15.57 -30.18 -17.85
CA MET A 152 -14.54 -29.15 -17.96
C MET A 152 -15.13 -27.75 -18.09
N ALA A 153 -16.21 -27.62 -18.88
CA ALA A 153 -16.92 -26.36 -19.00
C ALA A 153 -17.55 -25.92 -17.67
N ALA A 154 -18.10 -26.85 -16.90
CA ALA A 154 -18.64 -26.61 -15.55
C ALA A 154 -17.55 -26.27 -14.51
N PHE A 155 -16.32 -26.69 -14.72
CA PHE A 155 -15.19 -26.26 -13.91
C PHE A 155 -14.90 -24.75 -14.07
N GLY A 156 -15.21 -24.22 -15.24
CA GLY A 156 -15.09 -22.81 -15.58
C GLY A 156 -13.66 -22.34 -15.82
N THR A 157 -13.55 -21.04 -16.05
CA THR A 157 -12.27 -20.35 -16.23
C THR A 157 -11.86 -19.75 -14.91
N ARG A 158 -10.74 -20.17 -14.36
CA ARG A 158 -10.20 -19.57 -13.14
C ARG A 158 -9.33 -18.37 -13.47
N SER A 159 -9.41 -17.35 -12.61
CA SER A 159 -8.58 -16.16 -12.75
C SER A 159 -7.09 -16.41 -12.60
N HIS A 160 -6.73 -17.45 -11.85
CA HIS A 160 -5.33 -17.80 -11.56
C HIS A 160 -5.21 -19.28 -11.18
N ILE A 161 -4.27 -19.96 -11.80
CA ILE A 161 -3.86 -21.33 -11.49
C ILE A 161 -2.34 -21.37 -11.53
N ALA A 162 -1.70 -21.78 -10.45
CA ALA A 162 -0.24 -21.92 -10.40
C ALA A 162 0.16 -23.38 -10.46
N GLN A 163 1.06 -23.73 -11.39
CA GLN A 163 1.93 -24.89 -11.27
C GLN A 163 3.16 -24.42 -10.49
N PHE A 164 3.34 -24.90 -9.28
CA PHE A 164 4.44 -24.47 -8.42
C PHE A 164 5.28 -25.63 -7.95
N ARG A 165 6.48 -25.77 -8.52
CA ARG A 165 7.42 -26.86 -8.23
C ARG A 165 6.81 -28.27 -8.41
N GLU A 166 5.75 -28.38 -9.17
CA GLU A 166 5.09 -29.63 -9.52
C GLU A 166 5.66 -30.21 -10.81
N THR A 167 5.65 -31.56 -10.91
CA THR A 167 5.82 -32.18 -12.21
C THR A 167 4.58 -31.96 -13.06
N ASP A 168 4.73 -32.00 -14.39
CA ASP A 168 3.59 -31.86 -15.30
C ASP A 168 2.54 -32.92 -15.05
N TYR A 169 2.97 -34.15 -14.71
CA TYR A 169 2.07 -35.23 -14.29
C TYR A 169 1.23 -34.82 -13.06
N ARG A 170 1.87 -34.38 -11.98
CA ARG A 170 1.13 -33.97 -10.75
C ARG A 170 0.20 -32.80 -11.01
N PHE A 171 0.66 -31.82 -11.78
CA PHE A 171 -0.16 -30.66 -12.12
C PHE A 171 -1.40 -31.05 -12.92
N VAL A 172 -1.25 -31.83 -13.99
CA VAL A 172 -2.36 -32.31 -14.81
C VAL A 172 -3.33 -33.20 -14.00
N THR A 173 -2.80 -34.17 -13.24
CA THR A 173 -3.64 -35.06 -12.43
C THR A 173 -4.39 -34.30 -11.32
N ARG A 174 -3.78 -33.29 -10.71
CA ARG A 174 -4.45 -32.42 -9.74
C ARG A 174 -5.58 -31.65 -10.39
N LEU A 175 -5.36 -31.01 -11.53
CA LEU A 175 -6.39 -30.23 -12.23
C LEU A 175 -7.55 -31.11 -12.70
N LEU A 176 -7.27 -32.31 -13.25
CA LEU A 176 -8.30 -33.25 -13.62
C LEU A 176 -9.15 -33.66 -12.42
N ALA A 177 -8.48 -34.00 -11.31
CA ALA A 177 -9.18 -34.38 -10.09
C ALA A 177 -9.99 -33.24 -9.47
N GLU A 178 -9.49 -31.99 -9.48
CA GLU A 178 -10.24 -30.80 -9.06
C GLU A 178 -11.49 -30.56 -9.92
N ALA A 179 -11.41 -30.89 -11.21
CA ALA A 179 -12.56 -30.86 -12.11
C ALA A 179 -13.49 -32.08 -11.93
N GLY A 180 -13.10 -33.09 -11.14
CA GLY A 180 -13.83 -34.33 -10.96
C GLY A 180 -13.71 -35.28 -12.15
N LEU A 181 -12.60 -35.18 -12.90
CA LEU A 181 -12.28 -35.99 -14.06
C LEU A 181 -11.28 -37.10 -13.69
N GLY A 182 -11.56 -38.31 -14.07
CA GLY A 182 -10.61 -39.42 -14.01
C GLY A 182 -9.94 -39.68 -15.36
N PHE A 183 -8.88 -40.50 -15.36
CA PHE A 183 -8.28 -40.95 -16.59
C PHE A 183 -7.91 -42.44 -16.51
N THR A 184 -7.79 -43.05 -17.66
CA THR A 184 -7.25 -44.39 -17.86
C THR A 184 -6.47 -44.45 -19.18
N THR A 185 -5.63 -45.47 -19.35
CA THR A 185 -4.91 -45.67 -20.60
C THR A 185 -5.64 -46.71 -21.45
N VAL A 186 -5.86 -46.38 -22.71
CA VAL A 186 -6.51 -47.27 -23.67
C VAL A 186 -5.59 -47.52 -24.87
N GLU A 187 -5.67 -48.74 -25.45
CA GLU A 187 -4.94 -49.01 -26.67
C GLU A 187 -5.46 -48.16 -27.82
N ASP A 188 -4.54 -47.63 -28.60
CA ASP A 188 -4.82 -46.82 -29.78
C ASP A 188 -3.68 -46.99 -30.78
N GLU A 189 -3.89 -47.79 -31.81
CA GLU A 189 -2.86 -48.12 -32.82
C GLU A 189 -2.42 -46.88 -33.61
N GLN A 190 -3.29 -45.87 -33.69
CA GLN A 190 -3.00 -44.61 -34.39
C GLN A 190 -2.20 -43.61 -33.52
N ALA A 191 -2.16 -43.82 -32.21
CA ALA A 191 -1.36 -43.01 -31.31
C ALA A 191 0.14 -43.23 -31.51
N PRO A 192 1.00 -42.21 -31.41
CA PRO A 192 2.46 -42.37 -31.59
C PRO A 192 3.07 -43.44 -30.69
N SER A 193 2.63 -43.54 -29.44
CA SER A 193 3.09 -44.58 -28.49
C SER A 193 2.22 -45.84 -28.48
N GLY A 194 1.23 -45.97 -29.38
CA GLY A 194 0.31 -47.09 -29.45
C GLY A 194 -0.78 -47.15 -28.41
N HIS A 195 -0.89 -46.10 -27.59
CA HIS A 195 -1.94 -45.97 -26.57
C HIS A 195 -2.26 -44.47 -26.32
N ALA A 196 -3.47 -44.22 -25.88
CA ALA A 196 -3.96 -42.87 -25.56
C ALA A 196 -4.43 -42.76 -24.10
N LEU A 197 -4.35 -41.60 -23.55
CA LEU A 197 -4.96 -41.24 -22.27
C LEU A 197 -6.44 -40.90 -22.52
N LEU A 198 -7.35 -41.71 -21.95
CA LEU A 198 -8.79 -41.47 -22.00
C LEU A 198 -9.22 -40.71 -20.74
N ILE A 199 -9.61 -39.45 -20.87
CA ILE A 199 -10.11 -38.61 -19.79
C ILE A 199 -11.63 -38.73 -19.73
N PHE A 200 -12.20 -39.08 -18.58
CA PHE A 200 -13.63 -39.32 -18.41
C PHE A 200 -14.25 -38.57 -17.22
N ALA A 201 -15.52 -38.24 -17.35
CA ALA A 201 -16.32 -37.65 -16.30
C ALA A 201 -17.28 -38.63 -15.63
N ASP A 202 -17.73 -39.61 -16.38
CA ASP A 202 -18.74 -40.60 -15.96
C ASP A 202 -18.16 -42.01 -16.13
N SER A 203 -17.81 -42.62 -15.02
CA SER A 203 -17.27 -43.96 -14.99
C SER A 203 -18.26 -45.05 -15.41
N SER A 204 -19.59 -44.80 -15.34
CA SER A 204 -20.62 -45.74 -15.77
C SER A 204 -20.67 -45.93 -17.31
N ARG A 205 -20.06 -44.99 -18.05
CA ARG A 205 -19.97 -45.00 -19.52
C ARG A 205 -18.68 -45.58 -20.07
N LEU A 206 -17.77 -46.00 -19.21
CA LEU A 206 -16.54 -46.64 -19.63
C LEU A 206 -16.86 -47.99 -20.31
N ALA A 207 -15.96 -48.43 -21.20
CA ALA A 207 -16.19 -49.67 -21.95
C ALA A 207 -16.31 -50.86 -21.02
N GLU A 208 -17.09 -51.84 -21.43
CA GLU A 208 -17.11 -53.17 -20.79
C GLU A 208 -15.86 -53.95 -21.20
N ASP A 209 -15.31 -54.76 -20.29
CA ASP A 209 -14.23 -55.71 -20.60
C ASP A 209 -14.62 -56.58 -21.77
N THR A 210 -13.68 -56.83 -22.68
CA THR A 210 -13.99 -57.54 -23.95
C THR A 210 -14.49 -58.95 -23.75
N ALA A 211 -13.94 -59.70 -22.81
CA ALA A 211 -14.41 -61.05 -22.50
C ALA A 211 -15.75 -61.01 -21.77
N SER A 212 -15.94 -60.09 -20.83
CA SER A 212 -17.24 -59.84 -20.16
C SER A 212 -18.33 -59.51 -21.15
N ALA A 213 -18.07 -58.64 -22.14
CA ALA A 213 -19.03 -58.26 -23.15
C ALA A 213 -19.39 -59.41 -24.11
N ALA A 214 -18.38 -60.19 -24.48
CA ALA A 214 -18.56 -61.32 -25.40
C ALA A 214 -19.38 -62.48 -24.79
N GLU A 215 -19.18 -62.70 -23.47
CA GLU A 215 -19.84 -63.83 -22.77
C GLU A 215 -21.12 -63.43 -21.99
N GLY A 216 -21.47 -62.12 -22.00
CA GLY A 216 -22.58 -61.61 -21.22
C GLY A 216 -22.29 -61.53 -19.71
N GLY A 217 -21.06 -61.63 -19.33
CA GLY A 217 -20.48 -61.60 -17.97
C GLY A 217 -19.52 -62.76 -17.71
N ILE A 218 -18.43 -62.49 -17.03
CA ILE A 218 -17.43 -63.51 -16.66
C ILE A 218 -17.98 -64.41 -15.57
N ARG A 219 -17.83 -65.70 -15.77
CA ARG A 219 -18.32 -66.73 -14.84
C ARG A 219 -17.57 -66.71 -13.53
N TYR A 220 -18.30 -66.81 -12.39
CA TYR A 220 -17.72 -67.06 -11.08
C TYR A 220 -17.63 -68.54 -10.82
N HIS A 221 -16.41 -69.03 -10.80
CA HIS A 221 -16.20 -70.50 -10.60
C HIS A 221 -14.86 -70.76 -9.95
N ARG A 222 -14.81 -71.72 -8.99
CA ARG A 222 -13.53 -72.19 -8.48
C ARG A 222 -12.86 -73.03 -9.56
N ALA A 223 -11.54 -72.80 -9.78
CA ALA A 223 -10.79 -73.57 -10.83
C ALA A 223 -11.03 -75.06 -10.80
N HIS A 224 -11.51 -75.53 -11.87
CA HIS A 224 -11.60 -76.99 -12.18
C HIS A 224 -10.73 -77.26 -13.39
N SER A 225 -10.18 -78.47 -13.45
CA SER A 225 -9.27 -78.95 -14.51
C SER A 225 -9.90 -79.07 -15.89
N GLN A 226 -11.15 -78.69 -16.07
CA GLN A 226 -11.89 -78.80 -17.32
C GLN A 226 -12.45 -77.41 -17.80
N GLU A 227 -12.01 -76.36 -17.23
CA GLU A 227 -12.54 -74.99 -17.64
C GLU A 227 -11.75 -74.51 -18.85
N GLU A 228 -12.46 -74.27 -19.98
CA GLU A 228 -11.87 -73.77 -21.22
C GLU A 228 -11.87 -72.26 -21.32
N CYS A 229 -12.62 -71.54 -20.46
CA CYS A 229 -12.77 -70.09 -20.43
C CYS A 229 -12.10 -69.47 -19.21
N ASP A 230 -11.70 -68.21 -19.35
CA ASP A 230 -11.23 -67.35 -18.21
C ASP A 230 -12.36 -67.12 -17.21
N ALA A 231 -12.07 -67.25 -15.92
CA ALA A 231 -13.07 -67.19 -14.84
C ALA A 231 -12.61 -66.40 -13.64
N ILE A 232 -13.57 -65.89 -12.86
CA ILE A 232 -13.31 -65.28 -11.53
C ILE A 232 -13.37 -66.43 -10.50
N GLN A 233 -12.26 -66.71 -9.84
CA GLN A 233 -12.09 -67.81 -8.92
C GLN A 233 -12.37 -67.48 -7.46
N ALA A 234 -12.24 -66.24 -7.08
CA ALA A 234 -12.52 -65.69 -5.75
C ALA A 234 -13.00 -64.24 -5.84
N LEU A 235 -13.96 -63.90 -4.98
CA LEU A 235 -14.45 -62.52 -4.85
C LEU A 235 -14.75 -62.24 -3.38
N ILE A 236 -14.22 -61.19 -2.87
CA ILE A 236 -14.48 -60.66 -1.52
C ILE A 236 -15.24 -59.36 -1.64
N CYS A 237 -16.36 -59.25 -0.95
CA CYS A 237 -17.09 -57.98 -0.84
C CYS A 237 -16.63 -57.31 0.48
N HIS A 238 -16.07 -56.13 0.38
CA HIS A 238 -15.61 -55.34 1.50
C HIS A 238 -16.45 -54.07 1.62
N SER A 239 -17.04 -53.83 2.79
CA SER A 239 -17.74 -52.59 3.11
C SER A 239 -17.12 -51.95 4.35
N ARG A 240 -16.93 -50.67 4.30
CA ARG A 240 -16.42 -49.87 5.44
C ARG A 240 -17.34 -48.69 5.72
N THR A 241 -17.28 -48.22 6.97
CA THR A 241 -17.97 -46.96 7.32
C THR A 241 -17.38 -45.79 6.55
N ALA A 242 -18.24 -44.90 6.12
CA ALA A 242 -17.87 -43.61 5.52
C ALA A 242 -18.30 -42.47 6.43
N VAL A 243 -17.85 -41.27 6.13
CA VAL A 243 -18.32 -40.04 6.80
C VAL A 243 -19.80 -39.82 6.53
N GLY A 244 -20.53 -39.22 7.47
CA GLY A 244 -21.95 -38.96 7.37
C GLY A 244 -22.33 -37.90 6.34
N GLY A 245 -21.41 -37.01 6.05
CA GLY A 245 -21.55 -35.97 5.05
C GLY A 245 -20.23 -35.28 4.77
N VAL A 246 -20.22 -34.42 3.77
CA VAL A 246 -19.08 -33.56 3.44
C VAL A 246 -19.54 -32.10 3.53
N ALA A 247 -18.92 -31.32 4.41
CA ALA A 247 -19.12 -29.88 4.53
C ALA A 247 -17.93 -29.13 3.93
N VAL A 248 -18.18 -28.25 2.99
CA VAL A 248 -17.18 -27.42 2.33
C VAL A 248 -17.40 -25.97 2.70
N ALA A 249 -16.33 -25.24 2.97
CA ALA A 249 -16.36 -23.79 3.18
C ALA A 249 -15.19 -23.11 2.45
N ALA A 250 -15.49 -22.05 1.73
CA ALA A 250 -14.52 -21.16 1.07
C ALA A 250 -14.74 -19.72 1.56
N TRP A 251 -13.72 -19.09 2.13
CA TRP A 251 -13.83 -17.72 2.62
C TRP A 251 -13.62 -16.71 1.51
N ASP A 252 -14.62 -15.86 1.23
CA ASP A 252 -14.47 -14.71 0.33
C ASP A 252 -14.24 -13.45 1.16
N ALA A 253 -13.01 -12.93 1.11
CA ALA A 253 -12.61 -11.72 1.80
C ALA A 253 -13.31 -10.46 1.26
N GLN A 254 -13.77 -10.46 0.01
CA GLN A 254 -14.47 -9.32 -0.60
C GLN A 254 -15.92 -9.26 -0.15
N ALA A 255 -16.59 -10.40 -0.20
CA ALA A 255 -17.98 -10.54 0.25
C ALA A 255 -18.08 -10.60 1.79
N LYS A 256 -16.94 -10.75 2.51
CA LYS A 256 -16.85 -10.93 3.97
C LYS A 256 -17.79 -12.06 4.46
N ARG A 257 -17.87 -13.13 3.70
CA ARG A 257 -18.69 -14.31 4.01
C ARG A 257 -18.02 -15.58 3.49
N ALA A 258 -18.40 -16.71 4.07
CA ALA A 258 -18.00 -18.03 3.54
C ALA A 258 -19.10 -18.57 2.61
N PHE A 259 -18.70 -19.02 1.42
CA PHE A 259 -19.56 -19.88 0.61
C PHE A 259 -19.49 -21.29 1.21
N ARG A 260 -20.64 -21.86 1.53
CA ARG A 260 -20.76 -23.14 2.23
C ARG A 260 -21.67 -24.06 1.48
N ALA A 261 -21.32 -25.36 1.52
CA ALA A 261 -22.17 -26.42 1.03
C ALA A 261 -22.04 -27.63 1.95
N HIS A 262 -23.09 -28.43 2.02
CA HIS A 262 -23.10 -29.69 2.76
C HIS A 262 -23.83 -30.75 1.95
N VAL A 263 -23.18 -31.89 1.75
CA VAL A 263 -23.73 -33.05 1.04
C VAL A 263 -23.74 -34.24 1.97
N PRO A 264 -24.92 -34.73 2.36
CA PRO A 264 -25.01 -35.92 3.19
C PRO A 264 -24.68 -37.16 2.39
N SER A 265 -24.11 -38.17 3.02
CA SER A 265 -23.88 -39.48 2.41
C SER A 265 -25.21 -40.21 2.17
N ARG A 266 -25.32 -40.80 1.01
CA ARG A 266 -26.48 -41.68 0.67
C ARG A 266 -26.34 -43.11 1.23
N PHE A 267 -25.14 -43.46 1.72
CA PHE A 267 -24.75 -44.81 2.10
C PHE A 267 -24.22 -44.93 3.54
N CYS A 268 -24.46 -43.94 4.34
CA CYS A 268 -24.05 -43.98 5.74
C CYS A 268 -24.88 -44.99 6.52
N GLY A 269 -24.25 -46.07 6.94
CA GLY A 269 -24.92 -47.13 7.70
C GLY A 269 -25.00 -46.86 9.22
N ILE A 270 -24.37 -45.83 9.72
CA ILE A 270 -24.33 -45.52 11.16
C ILE A 270 -25.00 -44.17 11.40
N ALA A 271 -26.08 -44.15 12.15
CA ALA A 271 -26.73 -42.93 12.55
C ALA A 271 -25.77 -42.05 13.37
N GLY A 272 -25.61 -40.77 12.97
CA GLY A 272 -24.74 -39.82 13.64
C GLY A 272 -23.25 -39.93 13.25
N SER A 273 -22.91 -40.55 12.11
CA SER A 273 -21.54 -40.50 11.58
C SER A 273 -21.10 -39.05 11.43
N PRO A 274 -19.87 -38.71 11.86
CA PRO A 274 -19.36 -37.34 11.76
C PRO A 274 -19.15 -36.91 10.29
N ASP A 275 -19.32 -35.61 10.04
CA ASP A 275 -19.06 -35.00 8.75
C ASP A 275 -17.56 -34.74 8.55
N ALA A 276 -17.11 -34.86 7.32
CA ALA A 276 -15.80 -34.33 6.90
C ALA A 276 -15.93 -32.84 6.61
N TYR A 277 -15.16 -32.01 7.28
CA TYR A 277 -15.09 -30.57 7.02
C TYR A 277 -13.88 -30.22 6.18
N LEU A 278 -14.10 -29.48 5.10
CA LEU A 278 -13.08 -29.04 4.16
C LEU A 278 -13.08 -27.51 4.07
N SER A 279 -11.97 -26.90 4.48
CA SER A 279 -11.67 -25.50 4.13
C SER A 279 -10.91 -25.49 2.82
N ILE A 280 -11.43 -24.82 1.82
CA ILE A 280 -10.84 -24.77 0.48
C ILE A 280 -10.59 -23.31 0.06
N SER A 281 -9.70 -23.15 -0.90
CA SER A 281 -9.39 -21.84 -1.49
C SER A 281 -10.64 -21.23 -2.15
N PRO A 282 -10.88 -19.93 -1.98
CA PRO A 282 -11.95 -19.23 -2.70
C PRO A 282 -11.75 -19.24 -4.23
N SER A 283 -10.53 -19.51 -4.72
CA SER A 283 -10.29 -19.69 -6.15
C SER A 283 -10.96 -20.96 -6.70
N LEU A 284 -11.08 -21.98 -5.85
CA LEU A 284 -11.77 -23.25 -6.18
C LEU A 284 -13.29 -23.12 -6.08
N ALA A 285 -13.78 -22.39 -5.09
CA ALA A 285 -15.21 -22.17 -4.88
C ALA A 285 -15.53 -20.68 -4.77
N PRO A 286 -15.60 -19.96 -5.89
CA PRO A 286 -15.92 -18.53 -5.92
C PRO A 286 -17.39 -18.22 -5.56
N ASP A 287 -18.21 -19.24 -5.48
CA ASP A 287 -19.63 -19.15 -5.15
C ASP A 287 -20.18 -20.43 -4.49
N THR A 288 -21.41 -20.38 -4.06
CA THR A 288 -22.10 -21.52 -3.42
C THR A 288 -22.27 -22.72 -4.36
N ALA A 289 -22.49 -22.50 -5.65
CA ALA A 289 -22.67 -23.59 -6.62
C ALA A 289 -21.37 -24.39 -6.81
N ASN A 290 -20.23 -23.69 -6.87
CA ASN A 290 -18.93 -24.33 -6.90
C ASN A 290 -18.61 -25.08 -5.61
N ALA A 291 -18.94 -24.49 -4.44
CA ALA A 291 -18.77 -25.18 -3.15
C ALA A 291 -19.62 -26.47 -3.09
N GLN A 292 -20.87 -26.41 -3.60
CA GLN A 292 -21.77 -27.56 -3.70
C GLN A 292 -21.19 -28.66 -4.63
N ARG A 293 -20.73 -28.28 -5.82
CA ARG A 293 -20.11 -29.19 -6.77
C ARG A 293 -18.90 -29.92 -6.18
N ILE A 294 -18.05 -29.19 -5.43
CA ILE A 294 -16.87 -29.80 -4.77
C ILE A 294 -17.31 -30.76 -3.66
N ALA A 295 -18.29 -30.37 -2.84
CA ALA A 295 -18.81 -31.24 -1.79
C ALA A 295 -19.40 -32.54 -2.37
N GLU A 296 -20.12 -32.45 -3.48
CA GLU A 296 -20.63 -33.60 -4.23
C GLU A 296 -19.50 -34.50 -4.75
N GLN A 297 -18.47 -33.94 -5.39
CA GLN A 297 -17.33 -34.68 -5.90
C GLN A 297 -16.57 -35.45 -4.81
N VAL A 298 -16.37 -34.79 -3.67
CA VAL A 298 -15.70 -35.42 -2.53
C VAL A 298 -16.59 -36.54 -1.96
N MET A 299 -17.89 -36.29 -1.83
CA MET A 299 -18.82 -37.30 -1.35
C MET A 299 -18.87 -38.52 -2.29
N GLU A 300 -18.97 -38.31 -3.60
CA GLU A 300 -18.90 -39.38 -4.62
C GLU A 300 -17.60 -40.18 -4.49
N SER A 301 -16.46 -39.51 -4.27
CA SER A 301 -15.17 -40.17 -4.09
C SER A 301 -15.10 -41.06 -2.83
N VAL A 302 -15.74 -40.60 -1.74
CA VAL A 302 -15.86 -41.36 -0.49
C VAL A 302 -16.80 -42.56 -0.68
N GLU A 303 -17.96 -42.32 -1.27
CA GLU A 303 -18.97 -43.37 -1.49
C GLU A 303 -18.51 -44.45 -2.45
N ALA A 304 -17.78 -44.08 -3.51
CA ALA A 304 -17.18 -45.07 -4.43
C ALA A 304 -16.23 -46.05 -3.74
N ARG A 305 -15.60 -45.65 -2.65
CA ARG A 305 -14.65 -46.47 -1.89
C ARG A 305 -15.26 -47.11 -0.63
N ALA A 306 -16.49 -46.83 -0.32
CA ALA A 306 -17.15 -47.39 0.85
C ALA A 306 -17.50 -48.88 0.66
N ARG A 307 -17.74 -49.29 -0.58
CA ARG A 307 -17.99 -50.70 -0.94
C ARG A 307 -17.07 -51.07 -2.07
N LEU A 308 -16.18 -52.00 -1.80
CA LEU A 308 -15.19 -52.51 -2.74
C LEU A 308 -15.33 -54.04 -2.91
N PHE A 309 -14.94 -54.50 -4.08
CA PHE A 309 -14.86 -55.90 -4.41
C PHE A 309 -13.40 -56.24 -4.73
N ILE A 310 -12.84 -57.24 -4.12
CA ILE A 310 -11.49 -57.71 -4.38
C ILE A 310 -11.64 -59.12 -4.94
N GLY A 311 -11.21 -59.29 -6.19
CA GLY A 311 -11.33 -60.56 -6.89
C GLY A 311 -10.00 -61.10 -7.37
N ARG A 312 -9.98 -62.42 -7.59
CA ARG A 312 -8.89 -63.13 -8.25
C ARG A 312 -9.46 -64.02 -9.34
N GLY A 313 -8.70 -64.17 -10.44
CA GLY A 313 -9.13 -65.00 -11.56
C GLY A 313 -8.08 -65.16 -12.66
N SER A 314 -8.48 -65.85 -13.69
CA SER A 314 -7.65 -66.07 -14.88
C SER A 314 -7.95 -65.11 -16.03
N VAL A 315 -8.81 -64.14 -15.83
CA VAL A 315 -9.28 -63.22 -16.88
C VAL A 315 -8.15 -62.33 -17.39
N ARG A 316 -7.61 -62.68 -18.55
CA ARG A 316 -6.43 -62.02 -19.17
C ARG A 316 -6.72 -60.67 -19.81
N THR A 317 -8.00 -60.39 -20.08
CA THR A 317 -8.44 -59.11 -20.68
C THR A 317 -8.59 -57.98 -19.71
N LEU A 318 -8.71 -58.22 -18.39
CA LEU A 318 -8.95 -57.18 -17.39
C LEU A 318 -8.01 -55.97 -17.50
N ARG A 319 -8.60 -54.78 -17.43
CA ARG A 319 -7.89 -53.49 -17.37
C ARG A 319 -8.55 -52.54 -16.39
N SER A 320 -7.74 -51.68 -15.80
CA SER A 320 -8.28 -50.58 -15.03
C SER A 320 -9.13 -49.66 -15.93
N GLY A 321 -10.27 -49.20 -15.46
CA GLY A 321 -11.17 -48.37 -16.24
C GLY A 321 -12.09 -49.14 -17.19
N THR A 322 -12.22 -50.50 -17.04
CA THR A 322 -13.26 -51.27 -17.71
C THR A 322 -14.36 -51.69 -16.73
N ARG A 323 -15.56 -51.90 -17.25
CA ARG A 323 -16.66 -52.46 -16.49
C ARG A 323 -16.64 -53.96 -16.62
N LEU A 324 -16.88 -54.67 -15.54
CA LEU A 324 -16.90 -56.12 -15.49
C LEU A 324 -18.25 -56.61 -14.96
N LYS A 325 -18.90 -57.51 -15.67
CA LYS A 325 -20.03 -58.26 -15.16
C LYS A 325 -19.59 -59.64 -14.73
N ILE A 326 -20.06 -60.11 -13.59
CA ILE A 326 -19.75 -61.41 -13.08
C ILE A 326 -21.01 -62.25 -12.98
N ALA A 327 -21.08 -63.30 -13.75
CA ALA A 327 -22.20 -64.21 -13.77
C ALA A 327 -22.07 -65.24 -12.65
N ASP A 328 -23.20 -65.76 -12.18
CA ASP A 328 -23.33 -66.86 -11.22
C ASP A 328 -22.63 -66.62 -9.86
N CYS A 329 -22.46 -65.37 -9.49
CA CYS A 329 -21.79 -65.04 -8.25
C CYS A 329 -22.78 -64.85 -7.09
N PRO A 330 -22.74 -65.67 -6.05
CA PRO A 330 -23.68 -65.60 -4.92
C PRO A 330 -23.48 -64.40 -4.02
N HIS A 331 -22.34 -63.71 -4.12
CA HIS A 331 -22.00 -62.56 -3.28
C HIS A 331 -22.43 -61.23 -3.84
N LEU A 332 -22.88 -61.17 -5.07
CA LEU A 332 -23.35 -59.97 -5.72
C LEU A 332 -24.86 -59.74 -5.54
N PRO A 333 -25.35 -58.53 -5.51
CA PRO A 333 -26.75 -58.20 -5.43
C PRO A 333 -27.52 -58.81 -6.62
N LYS A 334 -28.73 -59.30 -6.37
CA LYS A 334 -29.60 -59.86 -7.41
C LYS A 334 -30.65 -58.86 -7.94
N ASP A 335 -30.56 -57.61 -7.55
CA ASP A 335 -31.61 -56.61 -7.78
C ASP A 335 -31.49 -55.91 -9.15
N VAL A 336 -30.63 -56.41 -10.03
CA VAL A 336 -30.38 -55.83 -11.35
C VAL A 336 -30.75 -56.85 -12.42
N ASP A 337 -31.38 -56.38 -13.50
CA ASP A 337 -31.60 -57.21 -14.68
C ASP A 337 -30.29 -57.66 -15.29
N GLY A 338 -29.84 -58.84 -14.97
CA GLY A 338 -28.59 -59.44 -15.42
C GLY A 338 -27.48 -59.44 -14.38
N PRO A 339 -26.23 -59.79 -14.79
CA PRO A 339 -25.07 -59.82 -13.90
C PRO A 339 -24.70 -58.38 -13.40
N TYR A 340 -24.42 -58.26 -12.12
CA TYR A 340 -24.11 -56.97 -11.45
C TYR A 340 -22.83 -56.33 -12.02
N PRO A 341 -22.91 -55.09 -12.49
CA PRO A 341 -21.75 -54.43 -13.10
C PRO A 341 -20.78 -53.85 -12.05
N LEU A 342 -19.53 -54.21 -12.14
CA LEU A 342 -18.44 -53.71 -11.35
C LEU A 342 -17.55 -52.80 -12.21
N LEU A 343 -16.96 -51.78 -11.62
CA LEU A 343 -15.94 -50.95 -12.25
C LEU A 343 -14.56 -51.36 -11.71
N ILE A 344 -13.69 -51.77 -12.57
CA ILE A 344 -12.32 -52.17 -12.21
C ILE A 344 -11.51 -50.89 -11.96
N ASP A 345 -11.08 -50.67 -10.73
CA ASP A 345 -10.25 -49.48 -10.38
C ASP A 345 -8.76 -49.84 -10.23
N LEU A 346 -8.42 -51.09 -10.01
CA LEU A 346 -7.04 -51.59 -9.91
C LEU A 346 -6.99 -53.04 -10.46
N VAL A 347 -5.97 -53.34 -11.23
CA VAL A 347 -5.63 -54.71 -11.61
C VAL A 347 -4.14 -54.96 -11.40
N GLU A 348 -3.84 -56.12 -10.84
CA GLU A 348 -2.49 -56.63 -10.68
C GLU A 348 -2.39 -57.96 -11.43
N HIS A 349 -1.43 -58.04 -12.34
CA HIS A 349 -1.25 -59.17 -13.27
C HIS A 349 0.01 -59.94 -12.95
N CYS A 350 -0.07 -61.27 -13.07
CA CYS A 350 1.06 -62.16 -13.06
C CYS A 350 0.92 -63.15 -14.20
N GLY A 351 1.77 -63.06 -15.22
CA GLY A 351 1.78 -63.96 -16.39
C GLY A 351 3.09 -64.79 -16.44
N ILE A 352 2.95 -66.06 -16.62
CA ILE A 352 4.09 -66.96 -16.82
C ILE A 352 3.89 -67.71 -18.14
N ASN A 353 4.85 -67.64 -19.05
CA ASN A 353 4.73 -68.19 -20.37
C ASN A 353 4.74 -69.75 -20.32
N ASN A 354 4.05 -70.31 -21.22
CA ASN A 354 3.89 -71.77 -21.37
C ASN A 354 5.14 -72.46 -21.98
N LEU A 355 6.29 -72.23 -21.37
CA LEU A 355 7.52 -72.91 -21.71
C LEU A 355 7.49 -74.33 -21.22
N THR A 356 8.07 -75.25 -22.00
CA THR A 356 8.16 -76.64 -21.56
C THR A 356 8.94 -76.83 -20.27
N ALA A 357 8.62 -77.80 -19.43
CA ALA A 357 9.27 -78.04 -18.15
C ALA A 357 10.79 -78.12 -18.29
N ASP A 358 11.27 -78.78 -19.34
CA ASP A 358 12.69 -78.92 -19.64
C ASP A 358 13.35 -77.54 -19.97
N THR A 359 12.64 -76.72 -20.72
CA THR A 359 13.08 -75.36 -21.03
C THR A 359 13.18 -74.53 -19.75
N GLN A 360 12.14 -74.50 -18.91
CA GLN A 360 12.13 -73.81 -17.62
C GLN A 360 13.25 -74.27 -16.70
N ALA A 361 13.47 -75.65 -16.58
CA ALA A 361 14.53 -76.19 -15.78
C ALA A 361 15.92 -75.81 -16.31
N THR A 362 16.06 -75.72 -17.62
CA THR A 362 17.31 -75.28 -18.26
C THR A 362 17.57 -73.78 -18.04
N LEU A 363 16.57 -72.92 -18.17
CA LEU A 363 16.68 -71.53 -17.89
C LEU A 363 16.98 -71.26 -16.40
N ALA A 364 16.34 -72.02 -15.48
CA ALA A 364 16.57 -71.87 -14.05
C ALA A 364 18.00 -72.28 -13.65
N ARG A 365 18.52 -73.34 -14.30
CA ARG A 365 19.89 -73.82 -14.06
C ARG A 365 20.95 -72.88 -14.62
N LYS A 366 20.71 -72.25 -15.77
CA LYS A 366 21.64 -71.39 -16.47
C LYS A 366 21.60 -69.90 -15.94
N LEU A 367 20.40 -69.38 -15.69
CA LEU A 367 20.17 -67.98 -15.44
C LEU A 367 19.56 -67.72 -14.04
N GLY A 368 19.41 -68.75 -13.21
CA GLY A 368 18.78 -68.64 -11.91
C GLY A 368 17.26 -68.77 -11.94
N GLY A 369 16.63 -68.88 -10.76
CA GLY A 369 15.18 -69.02 -10.62
C GLY A 369 14.39 -67.82 -11.13
N LEU A 370 13.23 -68.07 -11.72
CA LEU A 370 12.33 -67.02 -12.24
C LEU A 370 11.80 -66.13 -11.12
N ASP A 371 11.59 -66.69 -9.92
CA ASP A 371 11.10 -65.88 -8.77
C ASP A 371 12.06 -64.74 -8.44
N VAL A 372 13.37 -65.05 -8.42
CA VAL A 372 14.40 -64.04 -8.20
C VAL A 372 14.38 -63.00 -9.32
N ALA A 373 14.21 -63.40 -10.58
CA ALA A 373 14.14 -62.50 -11.71
C ALA A 373 12.90 -61.57 -11.67
N LEU A 374 11.77 -62.03 -11.11
CA LEU A 374 10.56 -61.26 -10.95
C LEU A 374 10.59 -60.30 -9.75
N THR A 375 11.17 -60.75 -8.64
CA THR A 375 11.08 -60.07 -7.34
C THR A 375 12.39 -59.38 -6.92
N PHE A 376 13.54 -59.80 -7.53
CA PHE A 376 14.81 -59.15 -7.24
C PHE A 376 14.80 -57.71 -7.78
N ASP A 377 14.60 -56.80 -6.88
CA ASP A 377 14.81 -55.41 -7.17
C ASP A 377 16.23 -54.99 -6.76
N THR A 378 16.91 -54.25 -7.64
CA THR A 378 18.07 -53.47 -7.20
C THR A 378 17.58 -52.63 -6.04
N PRO A 379 18.23 -52.71 -4.83
CA PRO A 379 17.77 -51.87 -3.72
C PRO A 379 17.67 -50.44 -4.24
N PRO A 380 16.55 -49.75 -3.97
CA PRO A 380 16.50 -48.31 -4.28
C PRO A 380 17.77 -47.74 -3.65
N SER A 381 18.48 -46.89 -4.39
CA SER A 381 19.56 -46.09 -3.80
C SER A 381 19.03 -45.57 -2.49
N PRO A 382 19.72 -45.78 -1.35
CA PRO A 382 19.19 -45.39 -0.06
C PRO A 382 18.66 -43.97 -0.22
N PRO A 383 17.44 -43.67 0.25
CA PRO A 383 16.94 -42.31 0.14
C PRO A 383 18.03 -41.48 0.74
N GLU A 384 18.62 -40.56 -0.05
CA GLU A 384 19.53 -39.56 0.50
C GLU A 384 18.79 -38.93 1.64
N SER A 385 19.26 -39.19 2.85
CA SER A 385 18.58 -38.99 4.10
C SER A 385 18.23 -37.50 4.23
N GLY A 386 16.98 -37.23 4.01
CA GLY A 386 16.39 -35.87 4.11
C GLY A 386 15.98 -35.31 2.76
N PRO A 387 15.02 -34.41 2.74
CA PRO A 387 14.76 -33.60 1.56
C PRO A 387 16.05 -32.82 1.28
N GLY A 388 16.72 -33.13 0.16
CA GLY A 388 17.85 -32.33 -0.31
C GLY A 388 17.48 -30.83 -0.27
N PRO A 389 18.45 -29.92 -0.21
CA PRO A 389 18.20 -28.49 -0.03
C PRO A 389 17.20 -27.88 -1.02
N PHE A 390 16.79 -28.62 -2.02
CA PHE A 390 15.80 -28.20 -3.01
C PHE A 390 14.51 -29.04 -3.04
N GLY A 391 14.29 -30.00 -2.13
CA GLY A 391 13.04 -30.75 -2.02
C GLY A 391 12.66 -31.56 -3.27
N PHE A 392 13.64 -32.06 -4.03
CA PHE A 392 13.38 -32.90 -5.18
C PHE A 392 12.97 -34.29 -4.69
N MET A 393 11.69 -34.62 -4.80
CA MET A 393 11.23 -35.98 -4.65
C MET A 393 11.70 -36.80 -5.85
N ALA A 394 12.21 -38.02 -5.58
CA ALA A 394 12.66 -38.90 -6.66
C ALA A 394 11.47 -39.29 -7.56
N PRO A 395 11.65 -39.36 -8.89
CA PRO A 395 10.56 -39.64 -9.84
C PRO A 395 9.84 -40.99 -9.62
N HIS A 396 10.43 -41.92 -8.89
CA HIS A 396 9.91 -43.28 -8.70
C HIS A 396 8.84 -43.42 -7.60
N GLU A 397 8.54 -42.33 -6.85
CA GLU A 397 7.46 -42.37 -5.85
C GLU A 397 6.05 -42.26 -6.44
N VAL A 398 5.94 -42.10 -7.78
CA VAL A 398 4.66 -41.89 -8.46
C VAL A 398 3.96 -43.20 -8.82
N ILE A 399 4.71 -44.31 -8.90
CA ILE A 399 4.18 -45.62 -9.28
C ILE A 399 4.37 -46.56 -8.10
N GLU A 400 3.24 -47.05 -7.57
CA GLU A 400 3.27 -48.07 -6.53
C GLU A 400 3.72 -49.43 -7.15
N ARG A 401 4.77 -50.00 -6.59
CA ARG A 401 5.33 -51.26 -7.08
C ARG A 401 4.48 -52.43 -6.63
N PHE A 402 4.16 -53.32 -7.58
CA PHE A 402 3.47 -54.54 -7.30
C PHE A 402 4.46 -55.69 -6.99
N THR A 403 4.26 -56.32 -5.86
CA THR A 403 4.94 -57.58 -5.49
C THR A 403 3.90 -58.68 -5.35
N PRO A 404 3.90 -59.71 -6.22
CA PRO A 404 2.89 -60.74 -6.18
C PRO A 404 3.00 -61.57 -4.89
N THR A 405 1.84 -61.96 -4.34
CA THR A 405 1.82 -62.94 -3.26
C THR A 405 2.26 -64.32 -3.76
N ALA A 406 2.79 -65.12 -2.85
CA ALA A 406 3.22 -66.47 -3.20
C ALA A 406 2.10 -67.31 -3.85
N ASP A 407 0.86 -67.11 -3.35
CA ASP A 407 -0.32 -67.80 -3.90
C ASP A 407 -0.66 -67.33 -5.32
N LEU A 408 -0.53 -66.07 -5.61
CA LEU A 408 -0.79 -65.50 -6.94
C LEU A 408 0.25 -66.02 -7.93
N LEU A 409 1.51 -66.07 -7.52
CA LEU A 409 2.60 -66.60 -8.33
C LEU A 409 2.44 -68.12 -8.58
N ALA A 410 2.02 -68.87 -7.57
CA ALA A 410 1.74 -70.31 -7.71
C ALA A 410 0.57 -70.58 -8.70
N ALA A 411 -0.50 -69.76 -8.60
CA ALA A 411 -1.62 -69.84 -9.54
C ALA A 411 -1.20 -69.48 -10.97
N ALA A 412 -0.36 -68.45 -11.14
CA ALA A 412 0.17 -68.13 -12.48
C ALA A 412 1.06 -69.19 -13.07
N ARG A 413 1.82 -69.90 -12.26
CA ARG A 413 2.58 -71.10 -12.73
C ARG A 413 1.69 -72.24 -13.19
N ALA A 414 0.61 -72.44 -12.43
CA ALA A 414 -0.32 -73.52 -12.72
C ALA A 414 -1.15 -73.28 -13.99
N HIS A 415 -1.53 -72.08 -14.22
CA HIS A 415 -2.51 -71.69 -15.26
C HIS A 415 -1.96 -70.78 -16.36
N GLY A 416 -0.69 -70.40 -16.31
CA GLY A 416 -0.07 -69.44 -17.21
C GLY A 416 -0.38 -67.94 -16.90
N TYR A 417 -1.48 -67.70 -16.19
CA TYR A 417 -1.90 -66.34 -15.75
C TYR A 417 -2.69 -66.38 -14.44
N ALA A 418 -2.45 -65.41 -13.62
CA ALA A 418 -3.31 -65.10 -12.48
C ALA A 418 -3.40 -63.59 -12.31
N GLY A 419 -4.61 -63.06 -12.15
CA GLY A 419 -4.87 -61.66 -11.90
C GLY A 419 -5.59 -61.44 -10.55
N GLN A 420 -5.24 -60.39 -9.89
CA GLN A 420 -5.98 -59.84 -8.74
C GLN A 420 -6.50 -58.47 -9.11
N PHE A 421 -7.74 -58.19 -8.79
CA PHE A 421 -8.33 -56.90 -9.07
C PHE A 421 -9.08 -56.33 -7.87
N ARG A 422 -9.19 -54.99 -7.85
CA ARG A 422 -10.11 -54.25 -7.00
C ARG A 422 -11.14 -53.59 -7.89
N ALA A 423 -12.38 -53.64 -7.49
CA ALA A 423 -13.46 -53.02 -8.21
C ALA A 423 -14.40 -52.29 -7.28
N GLY A 424 -14.99 -51.23 -7.79
CA GLY A 424 -16.11 -50.50 -7.16
C GLY A 424 -17.46 -50.91 -7.82
N ASP A 425 -18.51 -50.37 -7.31
CA ASP A 425 -19.85 -50.43 -7.86
C ASP A 425 -19.95 -49.55 -9.11
N ALA A 426 -20.15 -50.14 -10.28
CA ALA A 426 -20.23 -49.36 -11.52
C ALA A 426 -21.46 -48.43 -11.61
N LEU A 427 -22.45 -48.64 -10.76
CA LEU A 427 -23.65 -47.77 -10.67
C LEU A 427 -23.36 -46.49 -9.85
N ARG A 428 -22.18 -46.40 -9.21
CA ARG A 428 -21.75 -45.22 -8.44
C ARG A 428 -20.68 -44.46 -9.21
N PRO A 429 -20.80 -43.16 -9.31
CA PRO A 429 -19.74 -42.35 -9.94
C PRO A 429 -18.42 -42.54 -9.22
N TRP A 430 -17.40 -42.98 -9.94
CA TRP A 430 -16.03 -42.99 -9.43
C TRP A 430 -15.38 -41.62 -9.63
N ARG A 431 -14.72 -41.09 -8.58
CA ARG A 431 -13.95 -39.88 -8.65
C ARG A 431 -12.54 -40.05 -8.10
N PRO A 432 -11.54 -39.44 -8.70
CA PRO A 432 -10.21 -39.38 -8.12
C PRO A 432 -10.22 -38.65 -6.78
N VAL A 433 -9.29 -38.97 -5.90
CA VAL A 433 -9.07 -38.24 -4.65
C VAL A 433 -7.93 -37.29 -4.86
N VAL A 434 -8.17 -36.01 -4.58
CA VAL A 434 -7.11 -35.01 -4.50
C VAL A 434 -6.67 -34.93 -3.04
N SER A 435 -5.48 -35.40 -2.74
CA SER A 435 -4.92 -35.27 -1.39
C SER A 435 -3.45 -34.85 -1.48
N HIS A 436 -3.04 -34.08 -0.48
CA HIS A 436 -1.63 -33.75 -0.33
C HIS A 436 -0.88 -35.00 0.16
N PRO A 437 0.21 -35.39 -0.50
CA PRO A 437 0.87 -36.67 -0.19
C PRO A 437 1.39 -36.72 1.27
N ASP A 438 1.92 -35.64 1.78
CA ASP A 438 2.54 -35.61 3.11
C ASP A 438 1.53 -35.38 4.25
N THR A 439 0.43 -34.69 3.99
CA THR A 439 -0.52 -34.27 5.03
C THR A 439 -1.86 -34.97 4.97
N GLY A 440 -2.15 -35.67 3.87
CA GLY A 440 -3.46 -36.28 3.60
C GLY A 440 -4.59 -35.26 3.44
N ARG A 441 -4.30 -33.96 3.41
CA ARG A 441 -5.27 -32.89 3.27
C ARG A 441 -5.92 -33.00 1.88
N LEU A 442 -7.24 -33.07 1.83
CA LEU A 442 -7.98 -33.10 0.57
C LEU A 442 -7.98 -31.73 -0.10
N TYR A 443 -7.89 -31.71 -1.43
CA TYR A 443 -7.84 -30.49 -2.25
C TYR A 443 -6.75 -29.50 -1.84
N ALA A 444 -5.63 -29.99 -1.33
CA ALA A 444 -4.49 -29.17 -1.02
C ALA A 444 -3.79 -28.73 -2.32
N GLU A 445 -3.72 -27.43 -2.52
CA GLU A 445 -2.89 -26.82 -3.56
C GLU A 445 -1.39 -26.93 -3.20
N PRO A 446 -0.50 -26.71 -4.19
CA PRO A 446 0.93 -26.73 -3.92
C PRO A 446 1.31 -25.75 -2.80
N THR A 447 2.02 -26.28 -1.82
CA THR A 447 2.41 -25.49 -0.64
C THR A 447 3.57 -24.56 -0.96
N ALA A 448 3.38 -23.28 -0.68
CA ALA A 448 4.41 -22.24 -0.78
C ALA A 448 4.79 -21.75 0.62
N ARG A 449 5.58 -22.56 1.33
CA ARG A 449 6.01 -22.24 2.71
C ARG A 449 6.96 -21.05 2.74
N GLY A 450 6.81 -20.22 3.78
CA GLY A 450 7.67 -19.07 4.02
C GLY A 450 7.31 -17.83 3.20
N VAL A 451 8.31 -16.97 3.05
CA VAL A 451 8.18 -15.69 2.33
C VAL A 451 9.02 -15.76 1.06
N GLN A 452 8.53 -15.19 -0.02
CA GLN A 452 9.25 -15.11 -1.28
C GLN A 452 9.40 -13.65 -1.71
N SER A 453 10.52 -13.33 -2.36
CA SER A 453 10.71 -12.05 -3.03
C SER A 453 9.99 -12.03 -4.36
N ALA A 454 9.50 -10.86 -4.74
CA ALA A 454 8.95 -10.60 -6.07
C ALA A 454 9.16 -9.13 -6.45
N ILE A 455 9.14 -8.85 -7.74
CA ILE A 455 9.24 -7.49 -8.27
C ILE A 455 7.86 -7.01 -8.70
N VAL A 456 7.47 -5.81 -8.28
CA VAL A 456 6.23 -5.17 -8.74
C VAL A 456 6.37 -4.79 -10.21
N VAL A 457 5.37 -5.16 -11.01
CA VAL A 457 5.41 -4.96 -12.47
C VAL A 457 4.32 -4.02 -12.97
N GLY A 458 4.63 -3.34 -14.07
CA GLY A 458 3.68 -2.53 -14.82
C GLY A 458 2.78 -3.36 -15.76
N PRO A 459 1.88 -2.71 -16.52
CA PRO A 459 0.88 -3.38 -17.38
C PRO A 459 1.46 -4.34 -18.41
N ASN A 460 2.65 -4.05 -18.93
CA ASN A 460 3.34 -4.90 -19.90
C ASN A 460 4.51 -5.68 -19.29
N GLY A 461 4.57 -5.75 -17.95
CA GLY A 461 5.63 -6.42 -17.23
C GLY A 461 6.88 -5.57 -16.99
N GLU A 462 6.78 -4.26 -17.15
CA GLU A 462 7.87 -3.33 -16.86
C GLU A 462 8.32 -3.47 -15.41
N THR A 463 9.61 -3.52 -15.21
CA THR A 463 10.26 -3.54 -13.89
C THR A 463 10.89 -2.19 -13.54
N GLU A 464 10.70 -1.20 -14.38
CA GLU A 464 11.11 0.18 -14.18
C GLU A 464 9.94 1.10 -14.55
N ALA A 465 9.71 2.11 -13.72
CA ALA A 465 8.68 3.11 -13.99
C ALA A 465 9.08 4.02 -15.14
N SER A 466 8.13 4.39 -15.99
CA SER A 466 8.35 5.32 -17.09
C SER A 466 7.58 6.61 -16.84
N GLY A 467 8.28 7.73 -16.77
CA GLY A 467 7.69 9.04 -16.53
C GLY A 467 7.01 9.12 -15.17
N ASP A 468 5.74 9.47 -15.15
CA ASP A 468 4.87 9.60 -13.99
C ASP A 468 4.04 8.32 -13.70
N ALA A 469 4.11 7.32 -14.58
CA ALA A 469 3.40 6.05 -14.46
C ALA A 469 4.13 5.09 -13.50
N GLU A 470 4.21 5.46 -12.23
CA GLU A 470 4.95 4.68 -11.23
C GLU A 470 4.09 3.63 -10.50
N HIS A 471 2.78 3.70 -10.59
CA HIS A 471 1.86 2.75 -9.97
C HIS A 471 1.05 1.97 -10.99
N HIS A 472 1.00 0.66 -10.80
CA HIS A 472 0.05 -0.22 -11.47
C HIS A 472 -0.80 -0.91 -10.42
N THR A 473 -1.94 -0.33 -10.09
CA THR A 473 -2.77 -0.74 -8.96
C THR A 473 -4.25 -0.78 -9.32
N THR A 474 -5.00 -1.59 -8.60
CA THR A 474 -6.47 -1.54 -8.64
C THR A 474 -7.00 -0.45 -7.70
N PRO A 475 -8.27 -0.04 -7.82
CA PRO A 475 -8.91 0.86 -6.85
C PRO A 475 -8.90 0.34 -5.39
N ARG A 476 -8.60 -0.95 -5.18
CA ARG A 476 -8.46 -1.59 -3.86
C ARG A 476 -7.02 -1.59 -3.34
N GLY A 477 -6.08 -0.97 -4.05
CA GLY A 477 -4.66 -0.96 -3.66
C GLY A 477 -3.95 -2.30 -3.85
N GLN A 478 -4.40 -3.13 -4.77
CA GLN A 478 -3.74 -4.39 -5.13
C GLN A 478 -2.69 -4.12 -6.20
N VAL A 479 -1.60 -4.88 -6.18
CA VAL A 479 -0.49 -4.81 -7.13
C VAL A 479 -0.29 -6.12 -7.86
N ARG A 480 0.42 -6.11 -8.98
CA ARG A 480 0.90 -7.29 -9.66
C ARG A 480 2.40 -7.42 -9.51
N VAL A 481 2.87 -8.66 -9.40
CA VAL A 481 4.28 -8.94 -9.18
C VAL A 481 4.77 -10.04 -10.11
N ARG A 482 6.07 -10.08 -10.34
CA ARG A 482 6.76 -11.18 -10.99
C ARG A 482 7.68 -11.87 -9.99
N PHE A 483 7.47 -13.17 -9.81
CA PHE A 483 8.34 -14.00 -8.99
C PHE A 483 9.58 -14.45 -9.76
N PRO A 484 10.75 -14.61 -9.12
CA PRO A 484 11.99 -15.05 -9.79
C PRO A 484 11.90 -16.41 -10.48
N TRP A 485 11.04 -17.29 -9.98
CA TRP A 485 10.85 -18.64 -10.52
C TRP A 485 9.91 -18.71 -11.72
N GLN A 486 9.21 -17.64 -12.06
CA GLN A 486 8.29 -17.61 -13.18
C GLN A 486 9.07 -17.64 -14.50
N GLN A 487 8.86 -18.70 -15.26
CA GLN A 487 9.43 -18.88 -16.60
C GLN A 487 8.40 -18.44 -17.63
N GLY A 488 8.83 -17.69 -18.62
CA GLY A 488 7.95 -17.27 -19.72
C GLY A 488 8.69 -16.39 -20.73
N LYS A 489 8.32 -16.53 -21.99
CA LYS A 489 8.94 -15.77 -23.09
C LYS A 489 8.58 -14.28 -23.09
N ARG A 490 7.53 -13.87 -22.38
CA ARG A 490 7.10 -12.46 -22.24
C ARG A 490 6.59 -12.26 -20.81
N PRO A 491 7.38 -11.66 -19.93
CA PRO A 491 6.89 -11.21 -18.64
C PRO A 491 5.94 -10.02 -18.88
N ASP A 492 4.66 -10.23 -18.70
CA ASP A 492 3.66 -9.18 -18.66
C ASP A 492 3.04 -9.12 -17.24
N ASP A 493 2.07 -8.25 -17.04
CA ASP A 493 1.37 -8.12 -15.75
C ASP A 493 0.57 -9.39 -15.40
N ARG A 494 0.36 -10.30 -16.35
CA ARG A 494 -0.31 -11.58 -16.13
C ARG A 494 0.58 -12.63 -15.46
N SER A 495 1.79 -12.26 -15.10
CA SER A 495 2.69 -13.13 -14.33
C SER A 495 2.17 -13.44 -12.92
N SER A 496 1.29 -12.60 -12.34
CA SER A 496 0.61 -12.88 -11.08
C SER A 496 -0.84 -12.43 -11.10
N ARG A 497 -1.62 -12.90 -10.12
CA ARG A 497 -2.91 -12.28 -9.81
C ARG A 497 -2.72 -10.89 -9.20
N TRP A 498 -3.80 -10.15 -8.98
CA TRP A 498 -3.78 -8.95 -8.17
C TRP A 498 -3.56 -9.33 -6.69
N LEU A 499 -2.41 -8.95 -6.14
CA LEU A 499 -2.05 -9.23 -4.75
C LEU A 499 -2.51 -8.10 -3.85
N PRO A 500 -3.21 -8.37 -2.75
CA PRO A 500 -3.46 -7.38 -1.73
C PRO A 500 -2.13 -6.99 -1.05
N VAL A 501 -2.04 -5.72 -0.66
CA VAL A 501 -0.89 -5.20 0.09
C VAL A 501 -1.30 -5.03 1.54
N ALA A 502 -0.65 -5.75 2.43
CA ALA A 502 -0.87 -5.63 3.86
C ALA A 502 -0.39 -4.25 4.35
N GLN A 503 -1.23 -3.57 5.11
CA GLN A 503 -0.94 -2.29 5.74
C GLN A 503 -0.77 -2.48 7.24
N ARG A 504 0.03 -1.64 7.91
CA ARG A 504 0.21 -1.70 9.38
C ARG A 504 -1.11 -1.54 10.13
N GLN A 505 -1.99 -0.70 9.62
CA GLN A 505 -3.35 -0.49 10.10
C GLN A 505 -4.27 -0.30 8.91
N ALA A 506 -5.44 -0.94 8.95
CA ALA A 506 -6.49 -0.79 7.95
C ALA A 506 -7.85 -0.87 8.63
N GLY A 507 -8.72 0.11 8.37
CA GLY A 507 -10.06 0.18 8.94
C GLY A 507 -10.97 1.09 8.13
N VAL A 508 -12.23 1.21 8.55
CA VAL A 508 -13.19 2.07 7.88
C VAL A 508 -12.80 3.53 8.12
N GLY A 509 -12.40 4.22 7.05
CA GLY A 509 -12.02 5.64 7.10
C GLY A 509 -10.69 5.93 7.80
N MET A 510 -9.91 4.91 8.20
CA MET A 510 -8.64 5.10 8.88
C MET A 510 -7.60 4.04 8.49
N GLY A 511 -6.32 4.37 8.62
CA GLY A 511 -5.23 3.44 8.43
C GLY A 511 -4.00 4.05 7.76
N TRP A 512 -3.05 3.18 7.49
CA TRP A 512 -1.89 3.47 6.67
C TRP A 512 -2.17 3.05 5.24
N GLN A 513 -1.69 3.82 4.27
CA GLN A 513 -1.75 3.46 2.87
C GLN A 513 -0.40 3.76 2.22
N TRP A 514 0.35 2.71 1.96
CA TRP A 514 1.63 2.78 1.25
C TRP A 514 1.67 1.65 0.23
N LEU A 515 1.52 2.01 -1.04
CA LEU A 515 1.50 1.04 -2.14
C LEU A 515 2.88 0.97 -2.78
N PRO A 516 3.39 -0.24 -3.03
CA PRO A 516 4.65 -0.40 -3.75
C PRO A 516 4.51 0.07 -5.19
N ARG A 517 5.59 0.65 -5.71
CA ARG A 517 5.69 1.14 -7.08
C ARG A 517 6.28 0.08 -8.00
N ILE A 518 6.11 0.27 -9.31
CA ILE A 518 6.72 -0.58 -10.34
C ILE A 518 8.24 -0.62 -10.11
N GLY A 519 8.82 -1.81 -10.15
CA GLY A 519 10.25 -2.06 -9.95
C GLY A 519 10.68 -2.30 -8.50
N GLN A 520 9.81 -2.06 -7.52
CA GLN A 520 10.15 -2.34 -6.12
C GLN A 520 10.13 -3.84 -5.82
N GLU A 521 11.13 -4.29 -5.09
CA GLU A 521 11.18 -5.64 -4.53
C GLU A 521 10.29 -5.73 -3.30
N VAL A 522 9.38 -6.69 -3.32
CA VAL A 522 8.43 -6.92 -2.24
C VAL A 522 8.53 -8.33 -1.69
N LEU A 523 8.21 -8.46 -0.42
CA LEU A 523 8.06 -9.74 0.26
C LEU A 523 6.62 -10.20 0.15
N VAL A 524 6.42 -11.40 -0.38
CA VAL A 524 5.11 -12.03 -0.55
C VAL A 524 5.02 -13.23 0.37
N LYS A 525 3.98 -13.27 1.19
CA LYS A 525 3.58 -14.40 2.00
C LYS A 525 2.31 -15.01 1.41
N PHE A 526 2.15 -16.32 1.56
CA PHE A 526 0.97 -17.05 1.10
C PHE A 526 0.08 -17.38 2.28
N GLN A 527 -1.21 -17.06 2.19
CA GLN A 527 -2.16 -17.37 3.26
C GLN A 527 -2.33 -18.88 3.36
N GLU A 528 -2.22 -19.43 4.55
CA GLU A 528 -2.25 -20.88 4.81
C GLU A 528 -1.26 -21.69 3.95
N ASP A 529 -0.17 -21.06 3.52
CA ASP A 529 0.82 -21.61 2.59
C ASP A 529 0.27 -21.98 1.19
N ASP A 530 -0.92 -21.52 0.83
CA ASP A 530 -1.55 -21.72 -0.46
C ASP A 530 -0.92 -20.79 -1.53
N ILE A 531 -0.31 -21.38 -2.57
CA ILE A 531 0.36 -20.64 -3.65
C ILE A 531 -0.58 -19.67 -4.37
N ASP A 532 -1.87 -19.93 -4.37
CA ASP A 532 -2.87 -19.10 -5.02
C ASP A 532 -3.43 -17.98 -4.11
N GLN A 533 -2.92 -17.84 -2.87
CA GLN A 533 -3.32 -16.80 -1.93
C GLN A 533 -2.16 -15.88 -1.50
N PRO A 534 -1.44 -15.27 -2.48
CA PRO A 534 -0.33 -14.38 -2.17
C PRO A 534 -0.78 -13.04 -1.59
N VAL A 535 -0.04 -12.53 -0.61
CA VAL A 535 -0.21 -11.20 0.01
C VAL A 535 1.14 -10.53 0.14
N VAL A 536 1.27 -9.29 -0.33
CA VAL A 536 2.46 -8.47 -0.10
C VAL A 536 2.47 -8.04 1.36
N ILE A 537 3.55 -8.36 2.09
CA ILE A 537 3.70 -8.06 3.52
C ILE A 537 4.78 -7.00 3.82
N GLY A 538 5.57 -6.61 2.84
CA GLY A 538 6.63 -5.63 2.99
C GLY A 538 7.38 -5.39 1.69
N ALA A 539 8.37 -4.50 1.76
CA ALA A 539 9.30 -4.22 0.68
C ALA A 539 10.73 -4.31 1.19
N LEU A 540 11.66 -4.58 0.29
CA LEU A 540 13.09 -4.70 0.59
C LEU A 540 13.90 -3.67 -0.18
N TYR A 541 14.98 -3.23 0.45
CA TYR A 541 16.10 -2.61 -0.24
C TYR A 541 17.12 -3.71 -0.54
N ASN A 542 17.36 -4.00 -1.80
CA ASN A 542 18.11 -5.19 -2.21
C ASN A 542 19.61 -4.97 -2.41
N GLY A 543 20.13 -3.80 -2.11
CA GLY A 543 21.55 -3.48 -2.26
C GLY A 543 22.03 -3.17 -3.69
N GLN A 544 21.21 -3.43 -4.69
CA GLN A 544 21.52 -3.13 -6.10
C GLN A 544 21.10 -1.72 -6.50
N GLY A 545 20.19 -1.13 -5.75
CA GLY A 545 19.49 0.08 -6.16
C GLY A 545 18.40 -0.20 -7.17
N GLU A 546 17.48 0.71 -7.28
CA GLU A 546 16.48 0.70 -8.34
C GLU A 546 17.11 1.27 -9.61
N ALA A 547 16.67 0.84 -10.77
CA ALA A 547 17.23 1.24 -12.06
C ALA A 547 18.75 0.95 -12.20
N GLY A 548 19.27 -0.05 -11.50
CA GLY A 548 20.68 -0.45 -11.60
C GLY A 548 21.67 0.52 -10.95
N ILE A 549 21.20 1.46 -10.14
CA ILE A 549 22.06 2.42 -9.44
C ILE A 549 22.69 1.74 -8.22
N ALA A 550 24.01 1.72 -8.18
CA ALA A 550 24.75 1.13 -7.06
C ALA A 550 24.51 1.88 -5.75
N PRO A 551 24.51 1.19 -4.60
CA PRO A 551 24.41 1.83 -3.30
C PRO A 551 25.58 2.80 -3.06
N THR A 552 25.29 3.88 -2.31
CA THR A 552 26.27 4.94 -2.00
C THR A 552 26.72 4.87 -0.53
N PRO A 553 27.88 4.30 -0.24
CA PRO A 553 28.41 4.29 1.10
C PRO A 553 28.72 5.71 1.62
N GLY A 554 28.62 5.90 2.93
CA GLY A 554 29.00 7.14 3.59
C GLY A 554 28.11 8.34 3.25
N GLY A 555 26.90 8.10 2.74
CA GLY A 555 25.94 9.17 2.48
C GLY A 555 26.23 10.03 1.26
N GLN A 556 27.07 9.58 0.36
CA GLN A 556 27.27 10.25 -0.93
C GLN A 556 26.18 9.80 -1.90
N VAL A 557 25.52 10.74 -2.53
CA VAL A 557 24.55 10.46 -3.58
C VAL A 557 25.30 10.12 -4.87
N ALA A 558 25.00 8.99 -5.48
CA ALA A 558 25.60 8.60 -6.74
C ALA A 558 25.17 9.57 -7.87
N LYS A 559 26.07 9.75 -8.84
CA LYS A 559 25.79 10.61 -9.98
C LYS A 559 24.61 10.05 -10.78
N GLY A 560 23.52 10.81 -10.92
CA GLY A 560 22.31 10.39 -11.62
C GLY A 560 21.16 9.93 -10.71
N VAL A 561 21.38 9.78 -9.40
CA VAL A 561 20.29 9.59 -8.44
C VAL A 561 19.46 10.86 -8.32
N ARG A 562 18.15 10.74 -8.11
CA ARG A 562 17.28 11.87 -7.79
C ARG A 562 17.87 12.64 -6.61
N GLN A 563 18.36 13.82 -6.87
CA GLN A 563 18.76 14.75 -5.82
C GLN A 563 17.57 15.63 -5.49
N GLU A 564 17.32 15.81 -4.22
CA GLU A 564 16.57 16.97 -3.79
C GLU A 564 17.31 18.19 -4.29
N ALA A 565 16.59 19.28 -4.57
CA ALA A 565 17.10 20.44 -5.27
C ALA A 565 18.51 20.89 -4.86
N ASP A 566 19.12 21.60 -5.76
CA ASP A 566 20.48 22.10 -5.63
C ASP A 566 20.72 22.73 -4.25
N PRO A 567 21.56 22.11 -3.40
CA PRO A 567 21.83 22.59 -2.06
C PRO A 567 22.48 23.95 -2.02
N GLU A 568 23.14 24.39 -3.10
CA GLU A 568 23.80 25.67 -3.15
C GLU A 568 22.83 26.85 -3.14
N THR A 569 21.60 26.65 -3.58
CA THR A 569 20.59 27.71 -3.61
C THR A 569 19.82 27.87 -2.31
N LEU A 570 19.69 26.82 -1.49
CA LEU A 570 18.78 26.79 -0.36
C LEU A 570 19.40 26.35 0.97
N TYR A 571 20.30 25.44 0.94
CA TYR A 571 21.06 24.96 2.07
C TYR A 571 22.53 25.18 1.76
N ARG A 572 23.05 26.36 2.02
CA ARG A 572 24.51 26.52 2.09
C ARG A 572 24.99 25.58 3.18
N LEU A 573 25.48 24.43 2.78
CA LEU A 573 26.19 23.54 3.65
C LEU A 573 27.35 24.38 4.25
N GLY A 574 27.39 24.52 5.55
CA GLY A 574 28.57 25.10 6.19
C GLY A 574 29.81 24.34 5.74
N SER A 575 30.94 24.98 5.80
CA SER A 575 32.24 24.40 5.47
C SER A 575 32.57 23.16 6.32
N ASP A 576 31.85 22.97 7.41
CA ASP A 576 31.98 21.90 8.40
C ASP A 576 31.01 20.74 8.17
N SER A 577 30.22 20.78 7.06
CA SER A 577 29.32 19.67 6.75
C SER A 577 30.12 18.40 6.44
N ALA A 578 29.79 17.32 7.17
CA ALA A 578 30.39 16.01 6.99
C ALA A 578 29.37 15.01 6.47
N ALA A 579 29.85 14.01 5.73
CA ALA A 579 29.03 12.85 5.39
C ALA A 579 28.63 12.12 6.68
N SER A 580 27.37 11.68 6.75
CA SER A 580 26.92 10.81 7.84
C SER A 580 27.71 9.50 7.84
N ALA A 581 27.95 8.92 9.01
CA ALA A 581 28.46 7.56 9.13
C ALA A 581 27.45 6.52 8.62
N GLN A 582 26.16 6.87 8.52
CA GLN A 582 25.17 6.04 7.84
C GLN A 582 25.42 6.05 6.34
N GLY A 583 25.58 4.88 5.75
CA GLY A 583 25.68 4.73 4.32
C GLY A 583 24.32 4.40 3.71
N ASN A 584 24.04 4.86 2.51
CA ASN A 584 22.96 4.34 1.68
C ASN A 584 23.45 3.06 0.99
N LEU A 585 23.56 1.96 1.75
CA LEU A 585 24.07 0.69 1.24
C LEU A 585 22.98 -0.20 0.62
N ALA A 586 21.71 0.09 0.88
CA ALA A 586 20.62 -0.76 0.44
C ALA A 586 20.26 -0.53 -1.02
N ALA A 587 20.12 0.71 -1.46
CA ALA A 587 19.83 1.04 -2.85
C ALA A 587 20.03 2.52 -3.12
N GLY A 588 20.25 2.90 -4.37
CA GLY A 588 20.42 4.29 -4.76
C GLY A 588 19.20 5.18 -4.50
N HIS A 589 18.01 4.61 -4.46
CA HIS A 589 16.76 5.31 -4.18
C HIS A 589 16.24 5.11 -2.75
N SER A 590 16.92 4.35 -1.90
CA SER A 590 16.49 4.18 -0.52
C SER A 590 16.59 5.49 0.24
N PRO A 591 15.75 5.72 1.26
CA PRO A 591 16.01 6.75 2.25
C PRO A 591 17.40 6.59 2.79
N ALA A 592 18.09 7.69 2.94
CA ALA A 592 19.51 7.72 3.26
C ALA A 592 19.85 7.37 4.72
N TRP A 593 18.98 6.68 5.44
CA TRP A 593 19.06 6.58 6.89
C TRP A 593 19.39 5.18 7.40
N HIS A 594 19.88 4.33 6.51
CA HIS A 594 20.31 2.99 6.93
C HIS A 594 21.55 3.10 7.81
N GLY A 595 21.34 2.71 9.03
CA GLY A 595 22.34 2.76 10.06
C GLY A 595 23.37 1.64 9.98
N LEU A 596 24.21 1.65 8.99
CA LEU A 596 25.35 0.75 8.96
C LEU A 596 26.61 1.54 9.31
N GLY A 597 27.28 1.14 10.39
CA GLY A 597 28.67 1.49 10.59
C GLY A 597 29.50 0.93 9.45
N THR A 598 30.52 1.65 9.04
CA THR A 598 31.44 1.23 7.97
C THR A 598 32.41 0.12 8.43
N GLU A 599 32.38 -0.24 9.70
CA GLU A 599 33.28 -1.21 10.31
C GLU A 599 32.54 -2.40 10.90
N ALA A 600 33.18 -3.55 11.00
CA ALA A 600 32.60 -4.78 11.52
C ALA A 600 32.01 -4.67 12.95
N GLU A 601 32.43 -3.68 13.72
CA GLU A 601 31.98 -3.38 15.06
C GLU A 601 30.92 -2.24 15.12
N GLY A 602 30.57 -1.69 14.00
CA GLY A 602 29.72 -0.50 13.86
C GLY A 602 28.23 -0.74 14.07
N HIS A 603 27.85 -1.31 15.19
CA HIS A 603 26.43 -1.44 15.57
C HIS A 603 25.83 -0.16 16.18
N ARG A 604 26.59 0.94 16.28
CA ARG A 604 26.13 2.25 16.70
C ARG A 604 26.50 3.30 15.67
N ASN A 605 25.51 4.02 15.18
CA ASN A 605 25.69 5.06 14.19
C ASN A 605 26.03 6.40 14.81
N ALA A 606 26.86 7.19 14.11
CA ALA A 606 27.06 8.59 14.43
C ALA A 606 25.78 9.43 14.23
N ALA A 607 24.86 8.98 13.41
CA ALA A 607 23.55 9.58 13.24
C ALA A 607 22.47 8.46 13.19
N ALA A 608 21.64 8.41 14.21
CA ALA A 608 20.55 7.45 14.32
C ALA A 608 19.27 8.02 13.66
N LEU A 609 19.23 8.03 12.35
CA LEU A 609 18.11 8.55 11.58
C LEU A 609 17.09 7.46 11.25
N SER A 610 15.82 7.78 11.41
CA SER A 610 14.69 6.94 11.01
C SER A 610 13.54 7.84 10.52
N GLY A 611 12.59 7.26 9.76
CA GLY A 611 11.44 8.04 9.32
C GLY A 611 10.83 7.58 8.00
N PHE A 612 10.20 8.50 7.31
CA PHE A 612 9.55 8.29 6.02
C PHE A 612 10.05 9.28 5.00
N LYS A 613 10.26 8.80 3.77
CA LYS A 613 10.52 9.62 2.61
C LYS A 613 9.64 9.14 1.46
N SER A 614 8.88 10.04 0.85
CA SER A 614 8.19 9.77 -0.41
C SER A 614 9.05 10.22 -1.59
N ALA A 615 8.67 9.86 -2.79
CA ALA A 615 9.20 10.43 -4.02
C ALA A 615 8.05 10.96 -4.86
N GLU A 616 8.25 12.08 -5.53
CA GLU A 616 7.32 12.63 -6.49
C GLU A 616 7.21 11.71 -7.71
N HIS A 617 6.00 11.50 -8.24
CA HIS A 617 5.81 10.72 -9.45
C HIS A 617 6.40 11.46 -10.66
N GLY A 618 7.35 10.84 -11.35
CA GLY A 618 8.04 11.45 -12.50
C GLY A 618 8.89 12.69 -12.20
N GLY A 619 8.89 13.18 -10.96
CA GLY A 619 9.61 14.36 -10.51
C GLY A 619 10.84 14.05 -9.65
N ARG A 620 11.42 15.09 -9.05
CA ARG A 620 12.58 15.00 -8.13
C ARG A 620 12.22 15.37 -6.69
N GLY A 621 10.98 15.72 -6.43
CA GLY A 621 10.50 16.15 -5.12
C GLY A 621 10.30 15.00 -4.15
N ALA A 622 10.24 15.32 -2.85
CA ALA A 622 9.97 14.38 -1.77
C ALA A 622 9.25 15.04 -0.61
N ASN A 623 8.50 14.24 0.14
CA ASN A 623 8.01 14.60 1.47
C ASN A 623 8.73 13.74 2.50
N LEU A 624 9.06 14.32 3.65
CA LEU A 624 9.90 13.70 4.67
C LEU A 624 9.29 13.85 6.06
N LEU A 625 9.40 12.78 6.85
CA LEU A 625 9.28 12.82 8.30
C LEU A 625 10.49 12.10 8.87
N ILE A 626 11.37 12.81 9.52
CA ILE A 626 12.63 12.31 10.03
C ILE A 626 12.64 12.40 11.56
N PHE A 627 13.10 11.34 12.20
CA PHE A 627 13.50 11.29 13.60
C PHE A 627 15.02 11.06 13.65
N ASP A 628 15.71 11.91 14.36
CA ASP A 628 17.16 11.84 14.56
C ASP A 628 17.39 11.62 16.06
N ASP A 629 17.75 10.40 16.43
CA ASP A 629 17.99 9.97 17.80
C ASP A 629 19.47 10.00 18.18
N SER A 630 20.26 10.80 17.47
CA SER A 630 21.68 10.97 17.78
C SER A 630 21.89 11.55 19.19
N ASP A 631 22.86 11.03 19.91
CA ASP A 631 23.17 11.38 21.30
C ASP A 631 23.33 12.89 21.50
N GLY A 632 22.50 13.47 22.36
CA GLY A 632 22.50 14.90 22.65
C GLY A 632 22.05 15.82 21.50
N GLN A 633 21.53 15.24 20.41
CA GLN A 633 21.14 15.95 19.19
C GLN A 633 19.74 15.55 18.68
N LEU A 634 18.83 15.25 19.60
CA LEU A 634 17.47 14.86 19.26
C LEU A 634 16.79 15.87 18.33
N ARG A 635 16.26 15.40 17.22
CA ARG A 635 15.62 16.25 16.22
C ARG A 635 14.46 15.53 15.53
N THR A 636 13.41 16.29 15.27
CA THR A 636 12.32 15.88 14.39
C THR A 636 12.16 16.86 13.25
N GLN A 637 12.00 16.37 12.03
CA GLN A 637 11.77 17.18 10.84
C GLN A 637 10.56 16.68 10.09
N LEU A 638 9.64 17.59 9.79
CA LEU A 638 8.57 17.40 8.82
C LEU A 638 8.80 18.37 7.67
N ALA A 639 9.03 17.87 6.47
CA ALA A 639 9.45 18.69 5.35
C ALA A 639 8.85 18.23 4.02
N THR A 640 8.77 19.16 3.09
CA THR A 640 8.54 18.90 1.67
C THR A 640 9.54 19.71 0.86
N THR A 641 10.01 19.13 -0.25
CA THR A 641 10.90 19.85 -1.17
C THR A 641 10.17 20.93 -1.96
N GLN A 642 8.81 20.90 -1.98
CA GLN A 642 8.02 21.95 -2.60
C GLN A 642 8.15 23.26 -1.80
N ALA A 643 8.75 24.26 -2.43
CA ALA A 643 9.09 25.55 -1.79
C ALA A 643 9.84 25.37 -0.46
N TYR A 644 10.53 24.25 -0.25
CA TYR A 644 11.33 23.93 0.96
C TYR A 644 10.61 24.23 2.27
N SER A 645 9.33 23.89 2.32
CA SER A 645 8.51 24.09 3.50
C SER A 645 8.83 23.05 4.57
N GLN A 646 9.18 23.50 5.79
CA GLN A 646 9.69 22.62 6.84
C GLN A 646 9.24 23.08 8.23
N LEU A 647 9.01 22.10 9.09
CA LEU A 647 8.97 22.24 10.53
C LEU A 647 10.12 21.39 11.12
N ASN A 648 11.08 22.06 11.72
CA ASN A 648 12.20 21.43 12.41
C ASN A 648 12.06 21.65 13.91
N LEU A 649 12.29 20.61 14.71
CA LEU A 649 12.19 20.62 16.17
C LEU A 649 13.45 20.04 16.79
N GLY A 650 13.96 20.67 17.83
CA GLY A 650 15.07 20.16 18.65
C GLY A 650 16.43 20.72 18.24
N HIS A 651 17.37 19.84 17.95
CA HIS A 651 18.75 20.20 17.58
C HIS A 651 18.82 20.45 16.07
N LEU A 652 18.77 21.73 15.66
CA LEU A 652 18.73 22.11 14.25
C LEU A 652 20.09 22.01 13.59
N ILE A 653 20.16 21.33 12.44
CA ILE A 653 21.38 21.18 11.65
C ILE A 653 21.11 21.48 10.18
N HIS A 654 22.15 21.74 9.42
CA HIS A 654 22.11 21.58 7.97
C HIS A 654 22.05 20.09 7.65
N GLN A 655 21.08 19.67 6.87
CA GLN A 655 20.97 18.29 6.41
C GLN A 655 20.58 18.25 4.94
N GLN A 656 21.24 17.36 4.23
CA GLN A 656 20.92 17.03 2.85
C GLN A 656 21.11 15.52 2.67
N ASP A 657 20.01 14.85 2.43
CA ASP A 657 19.97 13.39 2.28
C ASP A 657 20.77 12.71 3.43
N ASN A 658 21.81 11.95 3.17
CA ASN A 658 22.67 11.32 4.18
C ASN A 658 23.70 12.24 4.84
N ARG A 659 23.78 13.49 4.42
CA ARG A 659 24.76 14.42 4.97
C ARG A 659 24.17 15.19 6.14
N ARG A 660 24.82 15.05 7.30
CA ARG A 660 24.62 15.93 8.43
C ARG A 660 25.65 17.06 8.35
N GLY A 661 25.16 18.27 8.36
CA GLY A 661 25.99 19.46 8.31
C GLY A 661 26.07 20.15 9.66
N SER A 662 26.50 21.39 9.62
CA SER A 662 26.75 22.22 10.81
C SER A 662 25.50 22.46 11.64
N PHE A 663 25.74 22.76 12.91
CA PHE A 663 24.72 23.18 13.86
C PHE A 663 24.13 24.52 13.46
N ARG A 664 22.77 24.63 13.50
CA ARG A 664 22.00 25.84 13.16
C ARG A 664 21.29 26.47 14.36
N GLY A 665 21.20 25.76 15.46
CA GLY A 665 20.50 26.21 16.66
C GLY A 665 19.73 25.14 17.38
N GLN A 666 19.04 25.52 18.46
CA GLN A 666 18.13 24.65 19.21
C GLN A 666 16.78 25.31 19.32
N GLY A 667 15.70 24.54 19.21
CA GLY A 667 14.34 25.00 19.34
C GLY A 667 13.46 24.50 18.20
N PHE A 668 12.67 25.41 17.62
CA PHE A 668 11.88 25.08 16.45
C PHE A 668 12.10 26.09 15.32
N GLU A 669 11.96 25.63 14.11
CA GLU A 669 11.96 26.46 12.91
C GLU A 669 10.77 26.06 12.03
N LEU A 670 9.92 27.03 11.71
CA LEU A 670 8.91 26.92 10.67
C LEU A 670 9.36 27.78 9.48
N ARG A 671 9.66 27.12 8.36
CA ARG A 671 10.28 27.76 7.20
C ARG A 671 9.56 27.39 5.91
N THR A 672 9.50 28.33 4.99
CA THR A 672 9.13 28.13 3.57
C THR A 672 9.76 29.20 2.71
N ASP A 673 10.11 28.84 1.46
CA ASP A 673 10.51 29.81 0.44
C ASP A 673 9.28 30.31 -0.37
N GLY A 674 8.12 29.75 -0.10
CA GLY A 674 6.83 30.22 -0.61
C GLY A 674 6.13 31.18 0.36
N TYR A 675 4.82 31.31 0.23
CA TYR A 675 3.99 32.13 1.09
C TYR A 675 3.68 31.43 2.42
N GLY A 676 3.94 32.10 3.55
CA GLY A 676 3.64 31.58 4.89
C GLY A 676 2.48 32.37 5.53
N ALA A 677 1.57 31.68 6.22
CA ALA A 677 0.51 32.25 7.00
C ALA A 677 0.38 31.55 8.36
N VAL A 678 0.31 32.32 9.42
CA VAL A 678 -0.04 31.82 10.76
C VAL A 678 -1.42 32.40 11.11
N ARG A 679 -2.41 31.54 11.29
CA ARG A 679 -3.80 31.94 11.56
C ARG A 679 -4.32 31.21 12.79
N GLY A 680 -4.88 31.96 13.72
CA GLY A 680 -5.58 31.43 14.88
C GLY A 680 -6.92 32.13 15.04
N GLN A 681 -8.04 31.41 14.90
CA GLN A 681 -9.39 32.00 14.95
C GLN A 681 -9.69 32.63 16.32
N ALA A 682 -9.19 32.03 17.39
CA ALA A 682 -9.38 32.50 18.76
C ALA A 682 -8.31 33.50 19.23
N GLY A 683 -7.28 33.76 18.43
CA GLY A 683 -6.16 34.63 18.74
C GLY A 683 -4.81 34.01 18.49
N VAL A 684 -3.74 34.82 18.50
CA VAL A 684 -2.35 34.40 18.34
C VAL A 684 -1.51 35.03 19.40
N LEU A 685 -0.78 34.24 20.18
CA LEU A 685 0.19 34.70 21.18
C LEU A 685 1.62 34.31 20.73
N LEU A 686 2.47 35.33 20.57
CA LEU A 686 3.90 35.19 20.36
C LEU A 686 4.64 35.83 21.53
N THR A 687 5.36 35.02 22.32
CA THR A 687 6.03 35.51 23.52
C THR A 687 7.42 34.90 23.69
N THR A 688 8.36 35.71 24.26
CA THR A 688 9.68 35.24 24.69
C THR A 688 9.78 35.10 26.21
N TYR A 689 8.69 35.26 26.91
CA TYR A 689 8.66 35.01 28.34
C TYR A 689 8.70 33.51 28.57
N ARG A 690 9.63 33.07 29.41
CA ARG A 690 9.78 31.68 29.78
C ARG A 690 8.70 31.32 30.79
N ASP A 691 8.14 30.13 30.61
CA ASP A 691 7.41 29.48 31.66
C ASP A 691 8.31 29.30 32.91
N ALA A 692 7.88 29.82 34.02
CA ALA A 692 8.66 29.83 35.27
C ALA A 692 8.64 28.47 35.99
N THR A 693 7.75 27.57 35.60
CA THR A 693 7.60 26.26 36.22
C THR A 693 8.39 25.21 35.43
N SER A 694 9.61 24.94 35.88
CA SER A 694 10.42 23.87 35.31
C SER A 694 9.68 22.50 35.39
N GLY A 695 9.31 21.94 34.23
CA GLY A 695 8.78 20.59 34.12
C GLY A 695 7.26 20.43 34.23
N LYS A 696 6.49 21.52 34.36
CA LYS A 696 5.02 21.48 34.25
C LYS A 696 4.58 22.26 33.02
N ALA A 697 3.75 21.66 32.19
CA ALA A 697 3.12 22.38 31.09
C ALA A 697 2.16 23.41 31.64
N VAL A 698 2.29 24.68 31.20
CA VAL A 698 1.31 25.73 31.46
C VAL A 698 0.23 25.75 30.40
N PRO A 699 -0.96 26.29 30.70
CA PRO A 699 -1.99 26.45 29.68
C PRO A 699 -1.48 27.27 28.49
N THR A 700 -1.82 26.87 27.28
CA THR A 700 -1.35 27.50 26.03
C THR A 700 -1.69 28.97 25.92
N GLY A 701 -2.75 29.40 26.57
CA GLY A 701 -3.20 30.82 26.61
C GLY A 701 -2.60 31.65 27.76
N ASP A 702 -1.67 31.09 28.56
CA ASP A 702 -1.02 31.84 29.65
C ASP A 702 -0.16 32.98 29.11
N ASN A 703 -0.55 34.19 29.45
CA ASN A 703 0.12 35.42 29.09
C ASN A 703 0.21 36.38 30.28
N ALA A 704 0.45 35.85 31.46
CA ALA A 704 0.52 36.65 32.69
C ALA A 704 1.48 37.86 32.58
N ALA A 705 2.64 37.67 31.93
CA ALA A 705 3.61 38.73 31.68
C ALA A 705 3.09 39.81 30.72
N GLY A 706 2.46 39.41 29.61
CA GLY A 706 1.86 40.36 28.68
C GLY A 706 0.71 41.15 29.31
N ILE A 707 -0.12 40.52 30.14
CA ILE A 707 -1.20 41.17 30.88
C ILE A 707 -0.62 42.22 31.88
N ALA A 708 0.47 41.85 32.57
CA ALA A 708 1.14 42.79 33.48
C ALA A 708 1.65 44.04 32.75
N LEU A 709 2.23 43.89 31.55
CA LEU A 709 2.66 45.03 30.73
C LEU A 709 1.49 45.88 30.26
N ILE A 710 0.38 45.29 29.86
CA ILE A 710 -0.84 46.04 29.50
C ILE A 710 -1.37 46.83 30.69
N ARG A 711 -1.38 46.28 31.91
CA ARG A 711 -1.75 46.97 33.16
C ARG A 711 -0.84 48.15 33.46
N GLN A 712 0.47 47.99 33.33
CA GLN A 712 1.43 49.09 33.52
C GLN A 712 1.19 50.20 32.50
N ALA A 713 0.99 49.87 31.23
CA ALA A 713 0.68 50.85 30.19
C ALA A 713 -0.64 51.61 30.51
N LYS A 714 -1.68 50.86 30.95
CA LYS A 714 -2.96 51.44 31.36
C LYS A 714 -2.79 52.44 32.55
N GLN A 715 -2.03 52.08 33.56
CA GLN A 715 -1.76 52.95 34.73
C GLN A 715 -0.99 54.22 34.33
N LEU A 716 0.05 54.05 33.50
CA LEU A 716 0.85 55.16 32.99
C LEU A 716 -0.01 56.14 32.18
N THR A 717 -0.74 55.62 31.21
CA THR A 717 -1.62 56.47 30.38
C THR A 717 -2.74 57.16 31.16
N ALA A 718 -3.27 56.49 32.19
CA ALA A 718 -4.27 57.12 33.10
C ALA A 718 -3.68 58.28 33.89
N SER A 719 -2.48 58.12 34.48
CA SER A 719 -1.83 59.17 35.25
C SER A 719 -1.46 60.36 34.38
N LEU A 720 -0.91 60.14 33.19
CA LEU A 720 -0.59 61.18 32.23
C LEU A 720 -1.85 61.88 31.67
N SER A 721 -2.92 61.18 31.44
CA SER A 721 -4.20 61.74 31.04
C SER A 721 -4.82 62.64 32.14
N GLN A 722 -4.72 62.18 33.38
CA GLN A 722 -5.14 62.99 34.54
C GLN A 722 -4.31 64.30 34.64
N GLY A 723 -2.99 64.16 34.45
CA GLY A 723 -2.11 65.34 34.40
C GLY A 723 -2.48 66.29 33.27
N ALA A 724 -2.73 65.81 32.09
CA ALA A 724 -3.16 66.63 30.95
C ALA A 724 -4.49 67.41 31.24
N THR A 725 -5.46 66.73 31.83
CA THR A 725 -6.72 67.31 32.23
C THR A 725 -6.52 68.42 33.26
N THR A 726 -5.66 68.18 34.26
CA THR A 726 -5.34 69.21 35.31
C THR A 726 -4.72 70.44 34.70
N HIS A 727 -3.94 70.28 33.66
CA HIS A 727 -3.29 71.42 32.96
C HIS A 727 -4.09 71.92 31.73
N GLN A 728 -5.39 71.67 31.69
CA GLN A 728 -6.31 72.14 30.64
C GLN A 728 -5.91 71.75 29.20
N THR A 729 -5.24 70.60 29.03
CA THR A 729 -4.96 70.07 27.72
C THR A 729 -5.80 68.79 27.41
N ALA A 730 -5.82 68.36 26.17
CA ALA A 730 -6.63 67.27 25.76
C ALA A 730 -6.20 65.98 26.46
N ALA A 731 -7.12 65.32 27.14
CA ALA A 731 -6.92 64.04 27.78
C ALA A 731 -6.74 62.89 26.73
N LEU A 732 -5.96 61.86 27.07
CA LEU A 732 -5.81 60.67 26.24
C LEU A 732 -7.14 59.94 26.20
N SER A 733 -7.69 59.73 25.01
CA SER A 733 -8.92 58.99 24.85
C SER A 733 -8.80 57.53 25.30
N THR A 734 -7.59 56.96 25.26
CA THR A 734 -7.24 55.61 25.66
C THR A 734 -7.27 55.36 27.17
N ALA A 735 -7.54 56.33 28.00
CA ALA A 735 -7.48 56.25 29.45
C ALA A 735 -8.78 56.61 30.18
N LYS A 736 -9.92 56.83 29.47
CA LYS A 736 -11.12 57.41 30.04
C LYS A 736 -11.93 56.51 30.96
N ASP A 737 -12.08 55.26 30.65
CA ASP A 737 -12.94 54.32 31.36
C ASP A 737 -12.68 52.84 30.92
N ASP A 738 -13.51 51.93 31.38
CA ASP A 738 -13.43 50.51 30.99
C ASP A 738 -13.69 50.22 29.50
N SER A 739 -14.21 51.19 28.76
CA SER A 739 -14.36 51.12 27.31
C SER A 739 -13.10 51.54 26.56
N ALA A 740 -12.11 52.07 27.27
CA ALA A 740 -10.83 52.48 26.69
C ALA A 740 -10.07 51.26 26.03
N PRO A 741 -9.36 51.51 24.94
CA PRO A 741 -8.69 50.44 24.20
C PRO A 741 -7.78 49.55 25.04
N LEU A 742 -6.97 50.12 25.95
CA LEU A 742 -6.11 49.34 26.83
C LEU A 742 -6.87 48.52 27.87
N ALA A 743 -8.00 49.03 28.36
CA ALA A 743 -8.88 48.31 29.27
C ALA A 743 -9.57 47.13 28.57
N LYS A 744 -10.05 47.33 27.33
CA LYS A 744 -10.59 46.25 26.50
C LYS A 744 -9.54 45.15 26.21
N GLN A 745 -8.30 45.54 25.86
CA GLN A 745 -7.22 44.59 25.63
C GLN A 745 -6.82 43.85 26.91
N GLU A 746 -6.76 44.50 28.06
CA GLU A 746 -6.52 43.83 29.33
C GLU A 746 -7.60 42.78 29.61
N LYS A 747 -8.87 43.16 29.43
CA LYS A 747 -10.00 42.26 29.60
C LYS A 747 -9.94 41.09 28.64
N ALA A 748 -9.69 41.31 27.36
CA ALA A 748 -9.56 40.28 26.36
C ALA A 748 -8.40 39.30 26.66
N ALA A 749 -7.24 39.84 27.03
CA ALA A 749 -6.06 39.06 27.37
C ALA A 749 -6.22 38.28 28.68
N SER A 750 -7.01 38.80 29.62
CA SER A 750 -7.27 38.15 30.92
C SER A 750 -8.45 37.14 30.88
N GLY A 751 -8.99 36.85 29.73
CA GLY A 751 -10.06 35.88 29.54
C GLY A 751 -9.72 34.49 30.08
N MET A 752 -10.73 33.77 30.47
CA MET A 752 -10.65 32.42 30.98
C MET A 752 -11.75 31.57 30.35
N VAL A 753 -11.42 30.36 29.96
CA VAL A 753 -12.38 29.35 29.53
C VAL A 753 -12.33 28.16 30.49
N ASP A 754 -13.43 27.45 30.64
CA ASP A 754 -13.41 26.22 31.38
C ASP A 754 -12.54 25.17 30.67
N GLY A 755 -11.74 24.41 31.40
CA GLY A 755 -10.87 23.38 30.87
C GLY A 755 -11.64 22.29 30.11
N ASN A 756 -12.93 22.16 30.40
CA ASN A 756 -13.88 21.26 29.74
C ASN A 756 -14.84 22.00 28.79
N ALA A 757 -14.49 23.16 28.29
CA ALA A 757 -15.35 23.99 27.44
C ALA A 757 -15.68 23.38 26.07
N PHE A 758 -14.97 22.33 25.66
CA PHE A 758 -15.22 21.60 24.42
C PHE A 758 -15.90 20.28 24.74
N ASP A 759 -16.95 19.93 24.02
CA ASP A 759 -17.72 18.69 24.20
C ASP A 759 -16.84 17.42 24.24
N ALA A 760 -15.81 17.39 23.42
CA ALA A 760 -14.83 16.29 23.39
C ALA A 760 -14.03 16.22 24.72
N ALA A 761 -13.61 17.36 25.28
CA ALA A 761 -12.87 17.39 26.53
C ALA A 761 -13.74 16.96 27.73
N GLN A 762 -15.03 17.28 27.72
CA GLN A 762 -15.98 16.76 28.72
C GLN A 762 -16.12 15.22 28.63
N GLN A 763 -16.22 14.66 27.44
CA GLN A 763 -16.32 13.22 27.25
C GLN A 763 -15.03 12.52 27.68
N ASP A 764 -13.88 13.09 27.35
CA ASP A 764 -12.57 12.56 27.73
C ASP A 764 -12.35 12.66 29.25
N ALA A 765 -12.79 13.74 29.88
CA ALA A 765 -12.75 13.89 31.34
C ALA A 765 -13.62 12.83 32.04
N ALA A 766 -14.81 12.56 31.52
CA ALA A 766 -15.68 11.49 32.01
C ALA A 766 -15.06 10.11 31.82
N ALA A 767 -14.28 9.90 30.77
CA ALA A 767 -13.53 8.66 30.53
C ALA A 767 -12.21 8.57 31.33
N GLY A 768 -11.84 9.60 32.10
CA GLY A 768 -10.57 9.66 32.84
C GLY A 768 -9.34 9.97 32.00
N ASN A 769 -9.51 10.44 30.77
CA ASN A 769 -8.42 10.73 29.83
C ASN A 769 -7.93 12.18 29.89
N THR A 770 -8.69 13.09 30.49
CA THR A 770 -8.32 14.51 30.71
C THR A 770 -8.10 14.79 32.18
N ALA A 771 -6.99 15.45 32.49
CA ALA A 771 -6.62 15.78 33.85
C ALA A 771 -7.18 17.10 34.36
N THR A 772 -7.77 17.95 33.51
CA THR A 772 -8.14 19.33 33.85
C THR A 772 -9.61 19.49 34.16
N GLN A 773 -9.86 19.73 35.46
CA GLN A 773 -11.07 20.38 35.93
C GLN A 773 -10.67 21.78 36.39
N GLY A 774 -11.17 22.83 35.76
CA GLY A 774 -10.89 24.18 36.14
C GLY A 774 -10.81 25.16 34.99
N LYS A 775 -10.68 26.45 35.29
CA LYS A 775 -10.55 27.50 34.30
C LYS A 775 -9.09 27.63 33.87
N VAL A 776 -8.88 27.74 32.58
CA VAL A 776 -7.57 27.96 31.98
C VAL A 776 -7.52 29.33 31.29
N PRO A 777 -6.38 30.06 31.33
CA PRO A 777 -6.20 31.28 30.61
C PRO A 777 -6.43 31.10 29.13
N HIS A 778 -7.28 31.93 28.55
CA HIS A 778 -7.58 31.95 27.13
C HIS A 778 -8.04 33.37 26.74
N GLN A 779 -7.67 33.82 25.57
CA GLN A 779 -8.13 35.12 25.06
C GLN A 779 -9.65 35.07 24.83
N SER A 780 -10.39 36.03 25.37
CA SER A 780 -11.83 36.15 25.14
C SER A 780 -12.18 36.81 23.81
N GLU A 781 -11.20 37.44 23.17
CA GLU A 781 -11.34 38.10 21.88
C GLU A 781 -10.18 37.69 20.97
N ALA A 782 -10.43 37.65 19.66
CA ALA A 782 -9.45 37.28 18.66
C ALA A 782 -8.36 38.33 18.45
N THR A 783 -7.40 38.41 19.37
CA THR A 783 -6.31 39.40 19.32
C THR A 783 -4.99 38.73 18.92
N VAL A 784 -4.09 39.53 18.30
CA VAL A 784 -2.69 39.16 18.11
C VAL A 784 -1.86 39.88 19.13
N GLN A 785 -1.15 39.15 19.99
CA GLN A 785 -0.30 39.75 21.05
C GLN A 785 1.16 39.36 20.82
N LEU A 786 2.03 40.37 20.89
CA LEU A 786 3.46 40.23 20.82
C LEU A 786 4.08 40.70 22.14
N ALA A 787 4.72 39.83 22.90
CA ALA A 787 5.29 40.13 24.19
C ALA A 787 6.76 39.69 24.28
N GLY A 788 7.69 40.64 24.26
CA GLY A 788 9.12 40.39 24.35
C GLY A 788 9.67 40.79 25.71
N ARG A 789 10.30 39.84 26.44
CA ARG A 789 10.93 40.09 27.75
C ARG A 789 12.06 41.15 27.69
N ALA A 790 12.92 41.02 26.67
CA ALA A 790 14.05 41.92 26.50
C ALA A 790 13.82 43.03 25.46
N GLY A 791 12.65 43.04 24.85
CA GLY A 791 12.26 44.03 23.85
C GLY A 791 11.59 43.42 22.62
N LEU A 792 11.06 44.30 21.77
CA LEU A 792 10.47 44.00 20.48
C LEU A 792 11.12 44.89 19.43
N VAL A 793 11.63 44.32 18.36
CA VAL A 793 12.23 45.03 17.24
C VAL A 793 11.40 44.77 15.97
N ALA A 794 10.93 45.86 15.34
CA ALA A 794 10.28 45.81 14.04
C ALA A 794 11.11 46.61 13.04
N ILE A 795 11.63 45.94 12.03
CA ILE A 795 12.50 46.55 10.99
C ILE A 795 11.92 46.19 9.61
N ALA A 796 11.81 47.19 8.75
CA ALA A 796 11.44 47.01 7.38
C ALA A 796 12.50 47.62 6.44
N GLY A 797 12.82 46.95 5.33
CA GLY A 797 13.77 47.48 4.34
C GLY A 797 13.18 48.61 3.48
N GLN A 798 11.87 48.79 3.48
CA GLN A 798 11.12 49.82 2.79
C GLN A 798 10.15 50.50 3.76
N ASP A 799 8.87 50.34 3.60
CA ASP A 799 7.85 51.03 4.38
C ASP A 799 7.43 50.23 5.62
N LEU A 800 7.28 50.90 6.76
CA LEU A 800 6.63 50.36 7.95
C LEU A 800 5.36 51.19 8.21
N GLN A 801 4.19 50.52 8.11
CA GLN A 801 2.89 51.21 8.23
C GLN A 801 2.10 50.63 9.41
N PHE A 802 1.57 51.52 10.25
CA PHE A 802 0.60 51.22 11.29
C PHE A 802 -0.74 51.85 10.95
N ALA A 803 -1.74 51.03 10.69
CA ALA A 803 -3.09 51.48 10.37
C ALA A 803 -4.12 50.64 11.11
N ASN A 804 -5.13 51.27 11.68
CA ASN A 804 -6.21 50.61 12.37
C ASN A 804 -7.52 51.36 12.20
N GLY A 805 -8.64 50.76 12.55
CA GLY A 805 -9.98 51.34 12.46
C GLY A 805 -10.39 52.17 13.64
N GLU A 806 -9.68 52.14 14.78
CA GLU A 806 -10.08 52.81 16.00
C GLU A 806 -8.96 53.68 16.59
N SER A 807 -8.09 53.18 17.42
CA SER A 807 -7.08 53.95 18.15
C SER A 807 -5.71 53.32 18.13
N ILE A 808 -4.66 54.15 18.02
CA ILE A 808 -3.28 53.75 18.25
C ILE A 808 -2.85 54.40 19.59
N ALA A 809 -2.36 53.59 20.52
CA ALA A 809 -1.75 54.02 21.77
C ALA A 809 -0.26 53.62 21.79
N LEU A 810 0.59 54.62 22.01
CA LEU A 810 2.00 54.42 22.25
C LEU A 810 2.30 54.82 23.68
N ALA A 811 2.75 53.91 24.50
CA ALA A 811 3.11 54.17 25.89
C ALA A 811 4.52 53.63 26.17
N SER A 812 5.37 54.49 26.71
CA SER A 812 6.73 54.14 27.11
C SER A 812 6.94 54.48 28.58
N GLY A 813 7.52 53.57 29.35
CA GLY A 813 7.85 53.80 30.75
C GLY A 813 9.07 54.70 30.94
N GLN A 814 9.81 54.93 29.90
CA GLN A 814 10.99 55.85 29.88
C GLN A 814 10.87 56.79 28.68
N ASP A 815 11.78 56.72 27.76
CA ASP A 815 11.87 57.68 26.65
C ASP A 815 11.17 57.11 25.39
N THR A 816 10.61 58.00 24.59
CA THR A 816 10.17 57.77 23.25
C THR A 816 10.95 58.68 22.30
N ASN A 817 11.80 58.08 21.47
CA ASN A 817 12.66 58.80 20.55
C ASN A 817 12.13 58.62 19.10
N VAL A 818 11.97 59.75 18.40
CA VAL A 818 11.56 59.76 16.99
C VAL A 818 12.62 60.51 16.19
N ALA A 819 13.26 59.85 15.25
CA ALA A 819 14.23 60.43 14.35
C ALA A 819 13.78 60.22 12.88
N VAL A 820 13.77 61.30 12.10
CA VAL A 820 13.27 61.29 10.73
C VAL A 820 14.26 61.98 9.82
N GLY A 821 14.74 61.32 8.80
CA GLY A 821 15.72 61.83 7.85
C GLY A 821 15.21 62.95 6.92
N LYS A 822 13.91 63.03 6.70
CA LYS A 822 13.31 64.07 5.82
C LYS A 822 12.24 64.89 6.54
N GLN A 823 11.01 64.44 6.54
CA GLN A 823 9.87 65.22 7.07
C GLN A 823 9.04 64.37 8.02
N ALA A 824 8.82 64.89 9.22
CA ALA A 824 7.80 64.40 10.13
C ALA A 824 6.53 65.23 9.96
N ARG A 825 5.36 64.58 9.79
CA ARG A 825 4.05 65.21 9.66
C ARG A 825 3.09 64.66 10.69
N LEU A 826 2.40 65.54 11.40
CA LEU A 826 1.38 65.17 12.36
C LEU A 826 0.09 65.91 12.01
N HIS A 827 -0.94 65.18 11.57
CA HIS A 827 -2.23 65.73 11.16
C HIS A 827 -3.33 65.12 12.05
N ALA A 828 -4.18 65.98 12.64
CA ALA A 828 -5.29 65.53 13.44
C ALA A 828 -6.57 66.14 12.94
N GLY A 829 -7.66 65.39 12.82
CA GLY A 829 -8.96 65.96 12.39
C GLY A 829 -9.63 66.83 13.39
N GLN A 830 -9.30 66.78 14.68
CA GLN A 830 -9.92 67.57 15.70
C GLN A 830 -8.88 68.43 16.47
N GLY A 831 -8.00 67.83 17.20
CA GLY A 831 -7.07 68.58 18.03
C GLY A 831 -5.78 67.80 18.31
N ILE A 832 -4.71 68.57 18.56
CA ILE A 832 -3.44 68.00 18.97
C ILE A 832 -3.15 68.58 20.39
N GLY A 833 -3.06 67.74 21.39
CA GLY A 833 -2.59 68.02 22.71
C GLY A 833 -1.14 67.71 22.93
N VAL A 834 -0.29 68.58 23.32
CA VAL A 834 1.10 68.32 23.70
C VAL A 834 1.30 68.83 25.12
N ALA A 835 1.67 67.98 26.03
CA ALA A 835 1.91 68.35 27.42
C ALA A 835 3.23 67.70 27.90
N ALA A 836 4.01 68.48 28.64
CA ALA A 836 5.27 68.04 29.23
C ALA A 836 5.36 68.51 30.70
N GLY A 837 6.19 67.80 31.51
CA GLY A 837 6.33 68.17 32.92
C GLY A 837 5.15 67.76 33.78
N LEU A 838 4.32 66.79 33.42
CA LEU A 838 3.04 66.48 34.08
C LEU A 838 3.19 65.76 35.43
N SER A 839 4.26 65.06 35.69
CA SER A 839 4.42 64.21 36.87
C SER A 839 5.34 64.83 37.96
N LYS A 840 6.44 65.40 37.60
CA LYS A 840 7.40 65.96 38.52
C LYS A 840 8.32 66.97 37.84
N ALA A 841 8.49 68.20 38.45
CA ALA A 841 9.50 69.16 38.02
C ALA A 841 10.86 68.69 38.54
N GLY A 842 11.85 68.54 37.65
CA GLY A 842 13.26 68.29 37.99
C GLY A 842 14.12 69.36 37.43
N ASP A 843 15.28 69.60 38.06
CA ASP A 843 16.23 70.65 37.68
C ASP A 843 16.73 70.48 36.21
N ASP A 844 16.69 69.31 35.63
CA ASP A 844 17.08 69.01 34.25
C ASP A 844 15.89 68.95 33.30
N ASN A 845 14.67 69.19 33.69
CA ASN A 845 13.50 69.06 32.85
C ASN A 845 13.26 70.31 31.99
N ILE A 846 13.46 70.18 30.69
CA ILE A 846 13.28 71.26 29.74
C ILE A 846 11.80 71.65 29.52
N GLY A 847 10.85 70.74 29.89
CA GLY A 847 9.46 70.90 29.57
C GLY A 847 9.19 70.65 28.08
N LEU A 848 8.71 71.67 27.35
CA LEU A 848 8.51 71.60 25.90
C LEU A 848 9.46 72.54 25.19
N GLN A 849 10.22 72.06 24.26
CA GLN A 849 11.13 72.85 23.43
C GLN A 849 10.78 72.65 21.96
N LEU A 850 10.55 73.71 21.21
CA LEU A 850 10.38 73.76 19.78
C LEU A 850 11.49 74.61 19.14
N THR A 851 12.31 74.01 18.31
CA THR A 851 13.47 74.69 17.71
C THR A 851 13.52 74.39 16.21
N ALA A 852 13.55 75.42 15.38
CA ALA A 852 13.93 75.35 13.97
C ALA A 852 15.39 75.76 13.83
N GLY A 853 16.27 74.83 13.41
CA GLY A 853 17.71 75.06 13.35
C GLY A 853 18.16 75.92 12.18
N GLN A 854 17.49 75.88 11.06
CA GLN A 854 17.85 76.68 9.87
C GLN A 854 16.71 77.50 9.24
N ASP A 855 15.50 76.96 9.26
CA ASP A 855 14.33 77.62 8.64
C ASP A 855 13.44 78.26 9.66
N ASN A 856 12.31 78.86 9.22
CA ASN A 856 11.34 79.51 10.07
C ASN A 856 10.61 78.54 11.01
N LEU A 857 10.30 78.92 12.19
CA LEU A 857 9.30 78.32 13.05
C LEU A 857 8.00 79.11 12.88
N ASP A 858 7.00 78.53 12.27
CA ASP A 858 5.73 79.19 11.95
C ASP A 858 4.61 78.57 12.83
N VAL A 859 3.95 79.43 13.60
CA VAL A 859 2.85 79.02 14.48
C VAL A 859 1.64 79.89 14.15
N GLN A 860 0.56 79.31 13.68
CA GLN A 860 -0.60 80.00 13.16
C GLN A 860 -1.90 79.40 13.71
N ALA A 861 -2.86 80.27 14.12
CA ALA A 861 -4.26 79.98 14.30
C ALA A 861 -5.03 80.64 13.17
N GLN A 862 -5.42 79.94 12.13
CA GLN A 862 -6.03 80.50 10.92
C GLN A 862 -7.52 80.90 11.12
N HIS A 863 -8.18 80.31 12.12
CA HIS A 863 -9.60 80.53 12.29
C HIS A 863 -9.93 81.08 13.68
N ASP A 864 -9.15 80.83 14.71
CA ASP A 864 -9.51 81.18 16.08
C ASP A 864 -8.32 81.86 16.80
N VAL A 865 -8.35 81.92 18.09
CA VAL A 865 -7.37 82.68 18.90
C VAL A 865 -6.07 81.89 19.07
N LEU A 866 -4.92 82.47 18.83
CA LEU A 866 -3.65 82.02 19.29
C LEU A 866 -3.40 82.61 20.69
N GLY A 867 -3.43 81.77 21.71
CA GLY A 867 -3.14 82.14 23.10
C GLY A 867 -1.75 81.78 23.52
N LEU A 868 -0.93 82.72 23.95
CA LEU A 868 0.36 82.46 24.60
C LEU A 868 0.24 82.92 26.08
N LEU A 869 0.23 81.92 27.00
CA LEU A 869 0.05 82.18 28.44
C LEU A 869 1.26 81.66 29.21
N SER A 870 1.78 82.50 30.09
CA SER A 870 2.87 82.17 31.00
C SER A 870 2.47 82.51 32.40
N LYS A 871 2.80 81.63 33.37
CA LYS A 871 2.57 81.97 34.80
C LYS A 871 3.49 83.10 35.29
N ASP A 872 4.73 83.07 34.88
CA ASP A 872 5.75 84.03 35.29
C ASP A 872 6.10 84.96 34.13
N ASP A 873 7.23 84.82 33.52
CA ASP A 873 7.72 85.72 32.43
C ASP A 873 7.33 85.13 31.03
N LEU A 874 6.81 86.02 30.15
CA LEU A 874 6.80 85.75 28.69
C LEU A 874 7.86 86.67 28.04
N LYS A 875 8.92 86.04 27.45
CA LYS A 875 10.01 86.76 26.78
C LYS A 875 9.90 86.52 25.27
N LEU A 876 9.80 87.70 24.54
CA LEU A 876 9.87 87.71 23.10
C LEU A 876 11.10 88.50 22.71
N VAL A 877 12.11 87.80 22.12
CA VAL A 877 13.41 88.40 21.85
C VAL A 877 13.85 88.07 20.43
N SER A 878 14.20 89.09 19.66
CA SER A 878 14.94 88.96 18.41
C SER A 878 16.36 89.40 18.63
N ALA A 879 17.35 88.51 18.40
CA ALA A 879 18.75 88.88 18.63
C ALA A 879 19.32 89.83 17.59
N ASN A 880 18.90 89.65 16.34
CA ASN A 880 19.53 90.48 15.26
C ASN A 880 18.62 91.42 14.53
N LEU A 881 17.30 91.27 14.59
CA LEU A 881 16.37 92.12 13.90
C LEU A 881 15.31 92.67 14.84
N HIS A 882 14.09 92.79 14.47
CA HIS A 882 13.01 93.42 15.24
C HIS A 882 11.92 92.42 15.62
N VAL A 883 11.10 92.83 16.56
CA VAL A 883 9.85 92.12 16.91
C VAL A 883 8.71 92.92 16.43
N ASP A 884 7.91 92.52 15.49
CA ASP A 884 6.75 93.21 14.95
C ASP A 884 5.45 92.76 15.63
N PHE A 885 4.68 93.68 16.09
CA PHE A 885 3.30 93.42 16.51
C PHE A 885 2.37 94.18 15.57
N ALA A 886 1.50 93.56 14.91
CA ALA A 886 0.53 94.11 14.00
C ALA A 886 -0.87 93.51 14.23
N ALA A 887 -1.95 94.33 14.18
CA ALA A 887 -3.30 93.87 14.29
C ALA A 887 -4.21 94.70 13.38
N ALA A 888 -5.19 94.13 12.73
CA ALA A 888 -6.14 94.86 11.87
C ALA A 888 -7.01 95.85 12.63
N LYS A 889 -7.30 95.55 13.91
CA LYS A 889 -8.19 96.37 14.71
C LYS A 889 -7.49 97.02 15.89
N ARG A 890 -6.85 96.28 16.75
CA ARG A 890 -6.33 96.80 18.02
C ARG A 890 -5.08 95.99 18.49
N ILE A 891 -4.11 96.78 18.96
CA ILE A 891 -3.03 96.22 19.78
C ILE A 891 -3.15 96.86 21.16
N ARG A 892 -3.21 96.06 22.23
CA ARG A 892 -3.26 96.50 23.62
C ARG A 892 -2.15 95.86 24.46
N LEU A 893 -1.37 96.63 25.07
CA LEU A 893 -0.41 96.31 26.11
C LEU A 893 -0.93 96.82 27.44
N ALA A 894 -1.16 95.92 28.43
CA ALA A 894 -1.78 96.33 29.68
C ALA A 894 -1.16 95.63 30.86
N THR A 895 -1.10 96.25 32.02
CA THR A 895 -0.69 95.72 33.30
C THR A 895 -1.91 95.49 34.21
N ALA A 896 -1.85 94.55 35.17
CA ALA A 896 -2.92 94.37 36.15
C ALA A 896 -3.21 95.63 36.97
N ALA A 897 -2.23 96.55 37.17
CA ALA A 897 -2.35 97.80 37.86
C ALA A 897 -3.04 98.87 37.05
N GLY A 898 -3.54 98.52 35.84
CA GLY A 898 -4.34 99.52 35.04
C GLY A 898 -3.59 100.42 34.09
N ALA A 899 -2.28 100.33 33.98
CA ALA A 899 -1.54 101.01 32.93
C ALA A 899 -1.71 100.26 31.59
N SER A 900 -2.06 100.98 30.51
CA SER A 900 -2.20 100.37 29.17
C SER A 900 -1.73 101.28 28.05
N ILE A 901 -1.28 100.66 26.96
CA ILE A 901 -1.06 101.30 25.65
C ILE A 901 -1.94 100.58 24.63
N THR A 902 -2.81 101.39 24.03
CA THR A 902 -3.76 100.93 23.04
C THR A 902 -3.51 101.59 21.70
N LEU A 903 -3.33 100.81 20.60
CA LEU A 903 -3.31 101.28 19.22
C LEU A 903 -4.59 100.77 18.56
N GLU A 904 -5.49 101.76 18.19
CA GLU A 904 -6.79 101.44 17.60
C GLU A 904 -7.28 102.60 16.73
N GLY A 905 -7.80 102.25 15.54
CA GLY A 905 -8.43 103.29 14.64
C GLY A 905 -7.51 104.42 14.24
N GLY A 906 -6.18 104.17 14.17
CA GLY A 906 -5.15 105.19 13.88
C GLY A 906 -4.70 105.97 15.04
N ASN A 907 -5.26 105.78 16.23
CA ASN A 907 -4.89 106.51 17.47
C ASN A 907 -3.97 105.63 18.38
N ILE A 908 -3.13 106.27 19.13
CA ILE A 908 -2.38 105.76 20.25
C ILE A 908 -2.93 106.36 21.55
N THR A 909 -3.53 105.50 22.38
CA THR A 909 -4.05 105.83 23.67
C THR A 909 -3.14 105.27 24.75
N VAL A 910 -2.62 106.12 25.63
CA VAL A 910 -1.82 105.79 26.80
C VAL A 910 -2.59 106.19 28.06
N GLU A 911 -2.97 105.16 28.85
CA GLU A 911 -3.74 105.35 30.10
C GLU A 911 -2.94 104.76 31.25
N THR A 912 -2.91 105.53 32.40
CA THR A 912 -2.30 105.08 33.64
C THR A 912 -2.98 105.66 34.81
N PRO A 913 -3.23 104.99 35.89
CA PRO A 913 -3.66 105.58 37.20
C PRO A 913 -2.54 106.27 37.89
N GLY A 914 -1.33 106.15 37.52
CA GLY A 914 -0.13 106.77 38.09
C GLY A 914 0.47 107.86 37.18
N ARG A 915 1.78 108.03 37.22
CA ARG A 915 2.53 109.05 36.48
C ARG A 915 3.14 108.52 35.20
N ILE A 916 3.00 109.21 34.06
CA ILE A 916 3.73 108.94 32.83
C ILE A 916 5.05 109.74 32.86
N THR A 917 6.16 109.06 32.64
CA THR A 917 7.49 109.65 32.55
C THR A 917 8.08 109.45 31.16
N TYR A 918 8.34 110.51 30.42
CA TYR A 918 9.01 110.42 29.12
C TYR A 918 10.49 110.81 29.29
N LYS A 919 11.39 109.90 28.95
CA LYS A 919 12.81 110.22 28.85
C LYS A 919 13.21 110.11 27.39
N ALA A 920 13.66 111.14 26.74
CA ALA A 920 14.13 111.20 25.39
C ALA A 920 15.18 112.29 25.22
N ALA A 921 16.23 112.10 24.44
CA ALA A 921 17.19 113.08 24.07
C ALA A 921 16.58 114.20 23.17
N GLN A 922 15.61 113.85 22.36
CA GLN A 922 14.90 114.73 21.49
C GLN A 922 13.39 114.35 21.44
N ARG A 923 12.50 115.32 21.36
CA ARG A 923 11.07 115.15 21.14
C ARG A 923 10.66 115.89 19.89
N SER A 924 9.96 115.24 19.00
CA SER A 924 9.44 115.87 17.81
C SER A 924 7.96 115.54 17.65
N PHE A 925 7.12 116.54 17.38
CA PHE A 925 5.70 116.37 17.03
C PHE A 925 5.52 116.91 15.63
N ALA A 926 5.12 116.01 14.71
CA ALA A 926 4.82 116.33 13.33
C ALA A 926 3.31 116.17 13.08
N GLY A 927 2.85 116.80 12.04
CA GLY A 927 1.43 116.73 11.63
C GLY A 927 1.03 115.30 11.24
N PRO A 928 -0.24 114.97 11.09
CA PRO A 928 -0.78 113.70 10.80
C PRO A 928 -0.25 113.18 9.48
N THR A 929 0.15 111.84 9.43
CA THR A 929 0.56 111.10 8.27
C THR A 929 -0.33 109.82 8.10
N HIS A 930 -0.65 109.51 6.86
CA HIS A 930 -1.34 108.23 6.56
C HIS A 930 -0.28 107.16 6.27
N ALA A 931 -0.27 106.17 7.15
CA ALA A 931 0.46 104.93 6.91
C ALA A 931 -0.48 103.73 7.01
N SER A 932 -0.38 102.78 6.10
CA SER A 932 -1.10 101.55 6.15
C SER A 932 -0.11 100.37 6.07
N ARG A 933 -0.41 99.29 6.72
CA ARG A 933 0.38 98.03 6.65
C ARG A 933 -0.52 96.93 6.11
N GLU A 934 -0.04 96.26 5.10
CA GLU A 934 -0.72 94.99 4.65
C GLU A 934 -0.70 93.98 5.72
N MET A 935 -1.85 93.34 5.94
CA MET A 935 -2.03 92.19 6.86
C MET A 935 -2.15 90.92 6.04
N ASN A 936 -1.63 89.85 6.56
CA ASN A 936 -1.69 88.53 5.97
C ASN A 936 -3.15 88.11 5.71
N THR A 937 -3.47 87.77 4.52
CA THR A 937 -4.75 87.14 4.13
C THR A 937 -4.56 85.70 4.11
N TRP A 938 -5.43 85.03 4.83
CA TRP A 938 -5.42 83.57 4.84
C TRP A 938 -6.31 82.96 3.72
N SER A 939 -5.79 82.11 2.93
CA SER A 939 -6.63 81.37 1.94
C SER A 939 -7.48 80.36 2.67
N HIS A 940 -8.77 80.37 2.40
CA HIS A 940 -9.65 79.27 2.85
C HIS A 940 -9.40 78.05 1.94
N SER A 941 -8.79 77.07 2.47
CA SER A 941 -8.75 75.73 1.78
C SER A 941 -10.08 75.00 2.02
N ALA A 942 -10.76 74.66 0.95
CA ALA A 942 -11.91 73.78 1.07
C ALA A 942 -11.43 72.32 1.26
N PHE A 943 -12.11 71.59 2.12
CA PHE A 943 -11.89 70.14 2.27
C PHE A 943 -12.60 69.41 1.11
N ASP A 944 -11.89 68.73 0.30
CA ASP A 944 -12.41 67.98 -0.84
C ASP A 944 -12.26 66.47 -0.58
N ASP A 945 -13.40 65.76 -0.44
CA ASP A 945 -13.42 64.30 -0.31
C ASP A 945 -13.97 63.60 -1.56
N ARG A 946 -13.30 62.65 -2.04
CA ARG A 946 -13.76 61.76 -3.12
C ARG A 946 -13.84 60.31 -2.66
N TYR A 947 -15.05 59.81 -2.58
CA TYR A 947 -15.31 58.41 -2.16
C TYR A 947 -15.32 57.48 -3.34
N VAL A 948 -14.66 56.32 -3.17
CA VAL A 948 -14.67 55.19 -4.15
C VAL A 948 -15.40 54.05 -3.50
N LEU A 949 -16.51 53.62 -4.08
CA LEU A 949 -17.30 52.51 -3.58
C LEU A 949 -16.88 51.23 -4.27
N ARG A 950 -16.64 50.19 -3.48
CA ARG A 950 -16.28 48.86 -3.93
C ARG A 950 -17.19 47.82 -3.31
N ASP A 951 -17.46 46.74 -4.03
CA ASP A 951 -18.13 45.58 -3.48
C ASP A 951 -17.33 44.95 -2.35
N GLN A 952 -17.99 44.58 -1.28
CA GLN A 952 -17.34 44.08 -0.07
C GLN A 952 -16.72 42.70 -0.25
N VAL A 953 -17.21 41.90 -1.23
CA VAL A 953 -16.76 40.53 -1.44
C VAL A 953 -15.81 40.42 -2.63
N THR A 954 -16.16 41.10 -3.76
CA THR A 954 -15.35 41.00 -4.99
C THR A 954 -14.30 42.10 -5.08
N HIS A 955 -14.37 43.15 -4.26
CA HIS A 955 -13.53 44.35 -4.29
C HIS A 955 -13.56 45.14 -5.62
N GLU A 956 -14.46 44.78 -6.52
CA GLU A 956 -14.64 45.50 -7.75
C GLU A 956 -15.37 46.86 -7.52
N PRO A 957 -15.08 47.92 -8.32
CA PRO A 957 -15.75 49.18 -8.18
C PRO A 957 -17.24 49.07 -8.52
N LEU A 958 -18.10 49.58 -7.63
CA LEU A 958 -19.55 49.66 -7.85
C LEU A 958 -19.85 50.76 -8.87
N ARG A 959 -19.99 50.40 -10.13
CA ARG A 959 -20.22 51.32 -11.26
C ARG A 959 -21.68 51.67 -11.40
N ASN A 960 -21.96 52.91 -11.82
CA ASN A 960 -23.35 53.40 -12.08
C ASN A 960 -24.32 53.07 -10.93
N THR A 961 -23.83 53.13 -9.71
CA THR A 961 -24.59 52.76 -8.52
C THR A 961 -25.14 54.01 -7.85
N GLN A 962 -26.45 54.06 -7.64
CA GLN A 962 -27.11 55.13 -6.90
C GLN A 962 -26.80 55.04 -5.40
N VAL A 963 -26.38 56.12 -4.81
CA VAL A 963 -26.01 56.22 -3.41
C VAL A 963 -26.68 57.46 -2.79
N GLU A 964 -27.23 57.29 -1.63
CA GLU A 964 -27.65 58.38 -0.76
C GLU A 964 -26.51 58.69 0.18
N LEU A 965 -26.00 59.91 0.10
CA LEU A 965 -24.96 60.47 0.97
C LEU A 965 -25.60 61.43 1.93
N ARG A 966 -25.52 61.14 3.24
CA ARG A 966 -26.00 62.09 4.27
C ARG A 966 -24.79 62.77 4.90
N ARG A 967 -24.79 64.08 4.86
CA ARG A 967 -23.75 64.94 5.40
C ARG A 967 -23.97 65.22 6.87
N GLY A 968 -22.90 65.69 7.58
CA GLY A 968 -22.97 66.06 8.96
C GLY A 968 -23.88 67.27 9.25
N ASP A 969 -24.11 68.09 8.25
CA ASP A 969 -25.03 69.21 8.29
C ASP A 969 -26.52 68.82 8.11
N GLY A 970 -26.80 67.57 7.93
CA GLY A 970 -28.13 67.00 7.71
C GLY A 970 -28.55 66.92 6.26
N ALA A 971 -27.78 67.48 5.32
CA ALA A 971 -28.10 67.39 3.89
C ALA A 971 -28.02 65.95 3.36
N VAL A 972 -29.00 65.59 2.54
CA VAL A 972 -29.11 64.28 1.91
C VAL A 972 -28.97 64.47 0.40
N LEU A 973 -27.90 63.89 -0.17
CA LEU A 973 -27.60 63.95 -1.57
C LEU A 973 -27.77 62.60 -2.23
N LYS A 974 -28.44 62.53 -3.36
CA LYS A 974 -28.52 61.34 -4.20
C LYS A 974 -27.50 61.48 -5.32
N LEU A 975 -26.51 60.63 -5.29
CA LEU A 975 -25.39 60.64 -6.21
C LEU A 975 -25.30 59.29 -6.93
N VAL A 976 -24.57 59.31 -8.04
CA VAL A 976 -24.31 58.07 -8.84
C VAL A 976 -22.82 57.94 -9.01
N THR A 977 -22.30 56.72 -8.81
CA THR A 977 -20.88 56.41 -9.05
C THR A 977 -20.56 56.42 -10.53
N ASP A 978 -19.36 56.82 -10.91
CA ASP A 978 -18.82 56.73 -12.25
C ASP A 978 -18.37 55.32 -12.65
N GLY A 979 -17.74 55.17 -13.80
CA GLY A 979 -17.17 53.89 -14.34
C GLY A 979 -16.05 53.27 -13.46
N GLU A 980 -15.50 54.01 -12.50
CA GLU A 980 -14.46 53.61 -11.57
C GLU A 980 -14.99 53.50 -10.13
N GLY A 981 -16.32 53.60 -9.93
CA GLY A 981 -16.94 53.50 -8.64
C GLY A 981 -16.79 54.80 -7.81
N ARG A 982 -16.38 55.90 -8.39
CA ARG A 982 -16.14 57.17 -7.68
C ARG A 982 -17.44 58.00 -7.64
N LEU A 983 -17.68 58.60 -6.48
CA LEU A 983 -18.71 59.66 -6.32
C LEU A 983 -18.13 61.00 -6.74
N PRO A 984 -18.99 61.95 -7.13
CA PRO A 984 -18.59 63.33 -7.33
C PRO A 984 -17.91 63.93 -6.09
N VAL A 985 -16.90 64.79 -6.32
CA VAL A 985 -16.15 65.43 -5.21
C VAL A 985 -17.10 66.15 -4.29
N GLN A 986 -17.06 65.85 -3.02
CA GLN A 986 -17.81 66.56 -1.96
C GLN A 986 -16.91 67.64 -1.40
N LYS A 987 -17.40 68.87 -1.39
CA LYS A 987 -16.69 70.02 -0.90
C LYS A 987 -17.33 70.52 0.43
N GLY A 988 -16.52 70.69 1.43
CA GLY A 988 -16.93 71.21 2.74
C GLY A 988 -15.95 72.27 3.25
N ILE A 989 -16.38 73.04 4.21
CA ILE A 989 -15.52 73.98 4.92
C ILE A 989 -14.82 73.41 6.15
N SER A 990 -15.16 72.12 6.48
CA SER A 990 -14.55 71.34 7.56
C SER A 990 -14.70 69.82 7.24
N MET A 991 -13.94 69.03 7.93
CA MET A 991 -14.07 67.60 7.86
C MET A 991 -15.40 67.12 8.45
N GLU A 992 -16.27 66.56 7.66
CA GLU A 992 -17.63 66.18 8.04
C GLU A 992 -17.76 64.62 8.07
N ARG A 993 -18.53 64.13 9.01
CA ARG A 993 -18.91 62.74 9.05
C ARG A 993 -20.03 62.53 8.04
N VAL A 994 -19.78 61.66 7.05
CA VAL A 994 -20.79 61.33 6.05
C VAL A 994 -21.25 59.91 6.25
N GLN A 995 -22.52 59.62 5.98
CA GLN A 995 -23.10 58.30 5.95
C GLN A 995 -23.49 57.98 4.50
N LEU A 996 -23.05 56.85 4.00
CA LEU A 996 -23.35 56.37 2.66
C LEU A 996 -24.32 55.20 2.70
N ARG A 997 -25.38 55.23 1.90
CA ARG A 997 -26.34 54.16 1.73
C ARG A 997 -26.46 53.83 0.25
N VAL A 998 -26.10 52.61 -0.13
CA VAL A 998 -26.27 52.12 -1.50
C VAL A 998 -27.75 51.88 -1.77
N LEU A 999 -28.30 52.47 -2.82
CA LEU A 999 -29.71 52.32 -3.22
C LEU A 999 -29.95 51.33 -4.34
N GLY A 1000 -28.93 51.00 -5.14
CA GLY A 1000 -29.00 50.03 -6.24
C GLY A 1000 -28.24 50.51 -7.50
N THR A 1001 -27.99 49.64 -8.42
CA THR A 1001 -27.37 49.95 -9.71
C THR A 1001 -28.42 50.45 -10.70
N LEU A 1002 -28.16 51.55 -11.43
CA LEU A 1002 -28.93 51.96 -12.56
C LEU A 1002 -28.70 50.97 -13.69
N SER A 1003 -29.63 50.08 -13.96
CA SER A 1003 -29.62 49.24 -15.17
C SER A 1003 -29.90 50.13 -16.37
N GLY A 1004 -28.88 50.42 -17.16
CA GLY A 1004 -29.04 51.13 -18.43
C GLY A 1004 -29.91 50.27 -19.38
N LYS A 1005 -31.09 50.80 -19.71
CA LYS A 1005 -31.71 50.36 -20.95
C LYS A 1005 -30.99 51.03 -22.10
N THR A 1006 -30.25 50.25 -22.87
CA THR A 1006 -30.06 50.43 -24.29
C THR A 1006 -30.60 49.21 -24.98
#